data_42a4ba3440fbc2d2b5d80c6650a17f0a
#
_entry.id   42a4ba3440fbc2d2b5d80c6650a17f0a
#
_cell.length_a   1.000
_cell.length_b   1.000
_cell.length_c   1.000
_cell.angle_alpha   90.00
_cell.angle_beta   90.00
_cell.angle_gamma   90.00
#
_symmetry.space_group_name_H-M   'P 1'
#
loop_
_entity.id
_entity.type
_entity.pdbx_description
1 polymer ?
#
loop_
_entity_poly.entity_id
_entity_poly.type
_entity_poly.pdbx_seq_one_letter_code
_entity_poly.pdbx_strand_id
1 'polypeptide(L)'
;MGKGKRTILMLCLALGVCSSGIAQQIKASGEPLAEVLKHIEQKTGYRFYWLDKDVKGIRVSVDTDAKNLDALMKALLEKTGLKFTVYSNRYVFLMKDRRIVNSLPAFVGWTKEKSADSESELLQADSRKATSENRIYVVGKQENKSEKQMVKLTGVVTSFKTGEPVVGVNMVVRKPVWSAAVSDADGRFVLKVPVGEVDIELTGIGVLDTHRRLIVYEDGKLDIELEDRMQTLDEVVVTASKRENVKDVQMGVESLVVEDLKTIPTAFGELDVIKVVQALPGVKTMGEASSGFNVRGGSTDQNLIQFNGGTVYNPTHLFGFFSAFNGSVVQDMELYKGSIPAMFGGRISSVLDINSRKGDKQKYQGELSLGLLTGSVSLEGPIKKDKTSILLSGRTTYSDWMLGLLPEKSGYKNGKAGFWDVNMVLSHQFSPKDNLYLSGYYSHDRFNFIENEKYSYANANASLQWTHLFNDNFRMGTTAGYDHYDYATRDFRNENDAYDLGFDINQYYLKLDFTNQQLQSHELAWGASALMYDILPGEIRPYGAQSIYSPKTLQKEKAVEAALYVSDEWDITSKLTASLGVRYSLFSAFGPRTYNTYAEGELPSTQNVTGSETKHGNLKTYHGPEFRASLRYAFTDDFSVKAGVNTMRQYIHKVSNTMVMSPTDTWKLSDMYIEPQTGLQYSLGFYKNLLGGDLEASVEGYYKSMNNYLDYRSGAQLLMNDHLETDVLPTEGYAYGVELMLKRPKGKLNGWVSYTYSRTMLRQNDPRIASPVNDGEWYPAEYDKPHDFKLVGNYQFTQRYSASLNIDYSTGRPMTMPVSQYYDHTIGATTFYYSKRNEVRIPDYFRVDLSFNIKPTHRLTAKTHTFFTIGVYNLLGRKNVYSIYFQNEGDDGIKGYKMSIFGAPIPYASFNVKF
;
A
#
# COMPACT_ATOMS: atom_id res chain seq x y z
N MET A 1 46.52 -1.17 -20.54
CA MET A 1 47.46 -0.06 -20.68
C MET A 1 46.64 1.13 -21.14
N GLY A 2 46.21 2.03 -20.36
CA GLY A 2 46.86 3.09 -19.69
C GLY A 2 46.46 4.39 -20.33
N LYS A 3 45.55 5.10 -19.73
CA LYS A 3 45.20 6.53 -19.81
C LYS A 3 43.70 6.74 -19.65
N GLY A 4 43.21 6.80 -18.44
CA GLY A 4 41.79 7.04 -18.12
C GLY A 4 41.49 7.31 -16.64
N LYS A 5 42.49 7.47 -15.82
CA LYS A 5 42.37 7.66 -14.36
C LYS A 5 42.85 8.99 -13.80
N ARG A 6 43.01 10.03 -14.63
CA ARG A 6 43.52 11.34 -14.14
C ARG A 6 42.60 12.53 -14.35
N THR A 7 41.38 12.35 -14.85
CA THR A 7 40.49 13.50 -15.18
C THR A 7 39.32 13.67 -14.18
N ILE A 8 39.14 12.79 -13.21
CA ILE A 8 38.05 12.90 -12.21
C ILE A 8 38.54 13.51 -10.88
N LEU A 9 39.85 13.63 -10.68
CA LEU A 9 40.41 14.21 -9.45
C LEU A 9 40.73 15.73 -9.56
N MET A 10 40.48 16.35 -10.69
CA MET A 10 40.69 17.81 -10.86
C MET A 10 39.40 18.64 -10.88
N LEU A 11 38.23 18.03 -10.81
CA LEU A 11 36.96 18.78 -10.75
C LEU A 11 36.45 19.00 -9.31
N CYS A 12 37.06 18.41 -8.30
CA CYS A 12 36.74 18.66 -6.87
C CYS A 12 37.66 19.64 -6.18
N LEU A 13 38.65 20.23 -6.87
CA LEU A 13 39.63 21.16 -6.30
C LEU A 13 39.50 22.62 -6.79
N ALA A 14 38.45 22.94 -7.56
CA ALA A 14 38.22 24.27 -8.13
C ALA A 14 37.07 25.05 -7.47
N LEU A 15 36.53 24.61 -6.33
CA LEU A 15 35.50 25.35 -5.55
C LEU A 15 35.96 25.70 -4.13
N GLY A 16 37.25 25.68 -3.88
CA GLY A 16 37.87 26.16 -2.66
C GLY A 16 38.61 27.47 -2.87
N VAL A 17 37.91 28.52 -3.33
CA VAL A 17 38.48 29.86 -3.30
C VAL A 17 38.00 30.57 -2.06
N CYS A 18 38.95 30.70 -1.15
CA CYS A 18 39.01 31.56 -0.02
C CYS A 18 38.35 32.93 -0.26
N SER A 19 37.33 33.26 0.51
CA SER A 19 37.06 34.65 0.81
C SER A 19 38.05 35.09 1.93
N SER A 20 39.22 35.50 1.52
CA SER A 20 40.12 36.30 2.33
C SER A 20 39.37 37.60 2.67
N GLY A 21 38.95 37.72 3.90
CA GLY A 21 38.33 38.95 4.43
C GLY A 21 39.32 40.10 4.38
N ILE A 22 39.08 41.04 3.47
CA ILE A 22 39.71 42.35 3.49
C ILE A 22 39.18 43.07 4.73
N ALA A 23 40.07 43.47 5.64
CA ALA A 23 39.72 44.30 6.77
C ALA A 23 39.23 45.65 6.26
N GLN A 24 37.94 45.91 6.38
CA GLN A 24 37.34 47.19 5.98
C GLN A 24 37.04 48.01 7.25
N GLN A 25 37.79 49.08 7.42
CA GLN A 25 37.56 50.08 8.47
C GLN A 25 36.31 50.89 8.14
N ILE A 26 35.37 50.98 9.08
CA ILE A 26 34.16 51.81 8.99
C ILE A 26 34.39 53.07 9.81
N LYS A 27 34.34 54.23 9.14
CA LYS A 27 34.46 55.55 9.74
C LYS A 27 33.20 56.35 9.46
N ALA A 28 32.57 56.85 10.47
CA ALA A 28 31.47 57.82 10.41
C ALA A 28 31.69 58.90 11.53
N SER A 29 31.40 60.13 11.24
CA SER A 29 31.54 61.26 12.20
C SER A 29 30.29 62.11 12.19
N GLY A 30 29.38 61.89 13.15
CA GLY A 30 28.14 62.67 13.28
C GLY A 30 27.13 62.40 12.17
N GLU A 31 27.17 61.23 11.48
CA GLU A 31 26.25 60.84 10.42
C GLU A 31 24.95 60.26 10.94
N PRO A 32 23.82 60.36 10.19
CA PRO A 32 22.58 59.70 10.53
C PRO A 32 22.76 58.18 10.66
N LEU A 33 22.27 57.57 11.75
CA LEU A 33 22.44 56.12 11.98
C LEU A 33 21.94 55.28 10.82
N ALA A 34 20.81 55.64 10.19
CA ALA A 34 20.26 54.91 9.06
C ALA A 34 21.19 54.86 7.83
N GLU A 35 21.96 55.95 7.58
CA GLU A 35 22.92 56.00 6.48
C GLU A 35 24.16 55.17 6.78
N VAL A 36 24.64 55.22 8.00
CA VAL A 36 25.77 54.42 8.47
C VAL A 36 25.46 52.93 8.38
N LEU A 37 24.24 52.50 8.77
CA LEU A 37 23.80 51.10 8.65
C LEU A 37 23.75 50.64 7.19
N LYS A 38 23.21 51.45 6.27
CA LYS A 38 23.22 51.15 4.83
C LYS A 38 24.63 51.03 4.27
N HIS A 39 25.54 51.86 4.77
CA HIS A 39 26.94 51.79 4.34
C HIS A 39 27.65 50.51 4.84
N ILE A 40 27.31 50.06 6.05
CA ILE A 40 27.74 48.78 6.59
C ILE A 40 27.15 47.62 5.78
N GLU A 41 25.89 47.68 5.40
CA GLU A 41 25.27 46.67 4.51
C GLU A 41 26.01 46.46 3.19
N GLN A 42 26.38 47.59 2.56
CA GLN A 42 27.10 47.56 1.28
C GLN A 42 28.50 46.95 1.38
N LYS A 43 29.15 47.12 2.57
CA LYS A 43 30.52 46.66 2.76
C LYS A 43 30.65 45.29 3.40
N THR A 44 29.64 44.76 4.08
CA THR A 44 29.80 43.56 4.91
C THR A 44 28.89 42.42 4.56
N GLY A 45 27.92 42.61 3.74
CA GLY A 45 26.91 41.57 3.43
C GLY A 45 25.88 41.31 4.54
N TYR A 46 25.97 41.99 5.68
CA TYR A 46 24.92 41.98 6.67
C TYR A 46 23.70 42.76 6.18
N ARG A 47 22.49 42.44 6.71
CA ARG A 47 21.25 43.12 6.42
C ARG A 47 20.67 43.66 7.73
N PHE A 48 20.36 44.95 7.80
CA PHE A 48 19.84 45.60 8.98
C PHE A 48 18.37 45.92 8.83
N TYR A 49 17.64 45.70 9.93
CA TYR A 49 16.19 45.96 9.98
C TYR A 49 15.89 46.79 11.24
N TRP A 50 15.15 47.87 11.05
CA TRP A 50 14.76 48.79 12.12
C TRP A 50 13.37 49.37 11.82
N LEU A 51 12.77 49.93 12.86
CA LEU A 51 11.59 50.77 12.73
C LEU A 51 12.06 52.24 12.55
N ASP A 52 11.57 52.91 11.50
CA ASP A 52 11.99 54.30 11.20
C ASP A 52 11.81 55.25 12.37
N LYS A 53 10.75 55.11 13.18
CA LYS A 53 10.52 55.87 14.40
C LYS A 53 11.61 55.70 15.46
N ASP A 54 12.30 54.59 15.52
CA ASP A 54 13.31 54.27 16.52
C ASP A 54 14.70 54.78 16.15
N VAL A 55 14.95 55.01 14.86
CA VAL A 55 16.25 55.43 14.30
C VAL A 55 16.27 56.91 13.89
N LYS A 56 15.07 57.49 13.67
CA LYS A 56 14.92 58.89 13.21
C LYS A 56 15.56 59.89 14.19
N GLY A 57 16.53 60.69 13.69
CA GLY A 57 17.19 61.76 14.49
C GLY A 57 18.43 61.28 15.25
N ILE A 58 18.76 60.01 15.25
CA ILE A 58 19.98 59.48 15.88
C ILE A 58 21.17 59.68 14.93
N ARG A 59 22.22 60.36 15.47
CA ARG A 59 23.51 60.56 14.78
C ARG A 59 24.60 59.82 15.54
N VAL A 60 25.50 59.14 14.80
CA VAL A 60 26.53 58.31 15.38
C VAL A 60 27.90 58.63 14.81
N SER A 61 28.92 58.38 15.64
CA SER A 61 30.32 58.49 15.24
C SER A 61 31.01 57.19 15.61
N VAL A 62 31.65 56.54 14.66
CA VAL A 62 32.36 55.28 14.84
C VAL A 62 33.59 55.21 13.97
N ASP A 63 34.68 54.65 14.52
CA ASP A 63 35.92 54.33 13.82
C ASP A 63 36.36 52.94 14.30
N THR A 64 35.93 51.90 13.59
CA THR A 64 36.12 50.50 14.02
C THR A 64 36.22 49.58 12.85
N ASP A 65 36.90 48.44 13.05
CA ASP A 65 37.03 47.37 12.02
C ASP A 65 35.74 46.54 11.93
N ALA A 66 35.27 46.35 10.74
CA ALA A 66 34.06 45.58 10.43
C ALA A 66 34.18 44.05 10.64
N LYS A 67 35.34 43.52 11.01
CA LYS A 67 35.57 42.08 11.20
C LYS A 67 34.78 41.48 12.37
N ASN A 68 34.46 42.27 13.38
CA ASN A 68 33.69 41.78 14.51
C ASN A 68 32.39 42.59 14.61
N LEU A 69 31.29 42.03 14.09
CA LEU A 69 29.97 42.64 14.08
C LEU A 69 29.50 43.05 15.50
N ASP A 70 29.73 42.22 16.50
CA ASP A 70 29.27 42.47 17.87
C ASP A 70 30.00 43.66 18.48
N ALA A 71 31.31 43.80 18.26
CA ALA A 71 32.09 44.93 18.67
C ALA A 71 31.72 46.21 17.92
N LEU A 72 31.51 46.15 16.62
CA LEU A 72 31.05 47.23 15.75
C LEU A 72 29.67 47.73 16.21
N MET A 73 28.71 46.84 16.45
CA MET A 73 27.35 47.20 16.84
C MET A 73 27.31 47.77 18.28
N LYS A 74 28.13 47.25 19.19
CA LYS A 74 28.26 47.81 20.53
C LYS A 74 28.81 49.22 20.48
N ALA A 75 29.89 49.47 19.74
CA ALA A 75 30.47 50.81 19.60
C ALA A 75 29.51 51.80 18.90
N LEU A 76 28.75 51.35 17.90
CA LEU A 76 27.82 52.17 17.15
C LEU A 76 26.57 52.55 17.96
N LEU A 77 26.10 51.68 18.84
CA LEU A 77 24.82 51.83 19.55
C LEU A 77 24.96 52.26 21.02
N GLU A 78 26.19 52.38 21.56
CA GLU A 78 26.48 52.58 22.97
C GLU A 78 25.76 53.81 23.60
N LYS A 79 25.50 54.87 22.80
CA LYS A 79 24.85 56.11 23.27
C LYS A 79 23.42 56.28 22.68
N THR A 80 22.87 55.30 21.98
CA THR A 80 21.61 55.43 21.22
C THR A 80 20.39 54.88 21.94
N GLY A 81 20.55 54.05 22.97
CA GLY A 81 19.47 53.33 23.66
C GLY A 81 18.88 52.22 22.84
N LEU A 82 19.41 51.93 21.63
CA LEU A 82 18.98 50.82 20.79
C LEU A 82 19.69 49.54 21.19
N LYS A 83 18.97 48.41 21.11
CA LYS A 83 19.52 47.08 21.29
C LYS A 83 19.48 46.35 19.93
N PHE A 84 20.42 45.45 19.69
CA PHE A 84 20.46 44.67 18.48
C PHE A 84 20.45 43.17 18.77
N THR A 85 20.01 42.41 17.79
CA THR A 85 20.02 40.95 17.79
C THR A 85 20.39 40.45 16.39
N VAL A 86 21.34 39.51 16.30
CA VAL A 86 21.78 38.94 15.05
C VAL A 86 21.06 37.59 14.84
N TYR A 87 20.45 37.42 13.68
CA TYR A 87 19.78 36.18 13.28
C TYR A 87 20.49 35.58 12.08
N SER A 88 20.73 34.26 12.13
CA SER A 88 21.38 33.49 11.07
C SER A 88 22.71 34.06 10.56
N ASN A 89 23.48 34.68 11.43
CA ASN A 89 24.77 35.35 11.16
C ASN A 89 24.75 36.35 9.99
N ARG A 90 23.57 36.83 9.60
CA ARG A 90 23.41 37.72 8.43
C ARG A 90 22.43 38.87 8.65
N TYR A 91 21.39 38.67 9.45
CA TYR A 91 20.33 39.64 9.65
C TYR A 91 20.45 40.27 11.02
N VAL A 92 20.48 41.58 11.10
CA VAL A 92 20.64 42.37 12.33
C VAL A 92 19.39 43.20 12.57
N PHE A 93 18.69 42.94 13.65
CA PHE A 93 17.49 43.69 14.04
C PHE A 93 17.80 44.69 15.13
N LEU A 94 17.36 45.93 14.96
CA LEU A 94 17.52 47.03 15.89
C LEU A 94 16.17 47.45 16.48
N MET A 95 16.10 47.55 17.79
CA MET A 95 14.88 47.92 18.51
C MET A 95 15.20 48.78 19.73
N LYS A 96 14.29 49.74 20.04
CA LYS A 96 14.33 50.53 21.26
C LYS A 96 13.62 49.76 22.37
N ASP A 97 14.24 49.73 23.57
CA ASP A 97 13.67 49.15 24.78
C ASP A 97 13.33 47.67 24.81
N ARG A 98 13.55 46.92 23.69
CA ARG A 98 13.31 45.49 23.62
C ARG A 98 14.48 44.78 22.97
N ARG A 99 14.68 43.51 23.33
CA ARG A 99 15.65 42.63 22.68
C ARG A 99 14.89 41.46 22.07
N ILE A 100 15.14 41.19 20.79
CA ILE A 100 14.65 39.95 20.15
C ILE A 100 15.53 38.83 20.65
N VAL A 101 14.94 37.80 21.26
CA VAL A 101 15.63 36.59 21.68
C VAL A 101 15.51 35.59 20.55
N ASN A 102 16.64 35.33 19.86
CA ASN A 102 16.73 34.42 18.73
C ASN A 102 17.35 33.05 19.10
N SER A 103 17.67 32.84 20.36
CA SER A 103 18.14 31.56 20.91
C SER A 103 17.47 31.32 22.24
N LEU A 104 16.92 30.13 22.43
CA LEU A 104 16.46 29.66 23.74
C LEU A 104 17.67 29.36 24.61
N PRO A 105 17.60 29.56 25.95
CA PRO A 105 18.67 29.16 26.84
C PRO A 105 19.00 27.70 26.65
N ALA A 106 20.28 27.38 26.51
CA ALA A 106 20.76 25.99 26.41
C ALA A 106 20.32 25.18 27.64
N PHE A 107 19.65 24.12 27.44
CA PHE A 107 19.21 23.20 28.48
C PHE A 107 20.42 22.41 28.98
N VAL A 108 20.71 22.47 30.26
CA VAL A 108 21.80 21.73 30.88
C VAL A 108 21.38 20.28 31.08
N GLY A 109 22.21 19.42 30.55
CA GLY A 109 22.36 17.98 30.64
C GLY A 109 21.53 17.15 31.63
N TRP A 110 20.98 16.10 31.10
CA TRP A 110 20.34 15.00 31.81
C TRP A 110 21.40 14.11 32.48
N THR A 111 21.45 14.06 33.80
CA THR A 111 22.08 12.97 34.52
C THR A 111 21.00 11.98 34.94
N LYS A 112 21.23 10.70 34.59
CA LYS A 112 20.44 9.56 35.04
C LYS A 112 20.58 9.37 36.54
N GLU A 113 19.49 9.51 37.31
CA GLU A 113 19.38 8.82 38.58
C GLU A 113 17.98 8.28 38.82
N LYS A 114 17.94 7.10 39.44
CA LYS A 114 16.79 6.23 39.70
C LYS A 114 15.93 6.80 40.84
N SER A 115 14.63 6.92 40.60
CA SER A 115 13.60 6.52 41.57
C SER A 115 12.24 7.10 41.17
N ALA A 116 11.24 6.31 41.22
CA ALA A 116 9.80 6.47 41.18
C ALA A 116 9.14 5.57 40.12
N ASP A 117 9.23 4.28 40.35
CA ASP A 117 8.78 3.26 39.38
C ASP A 117 7.25 3.09 39.27
N SER A 118 6.43 3.71 40.16
CA SER A 118 4.99 3.46 40.16
C SER A 118 4.16 4.48 39.32
N GLU A 119 4.56 5.75 39.25
CA GLU A 119 3.85 6.72 38.38
C GLU A 119 4.29 6.65 36.92
N SER A 120 5.56 6.27 36.67
CA SER A 120 6.06 6.10 35.30
C SER A 120 5.48 4.86 34.62
N GLU A 121 5.11 3.80 35.36
CA GLU A 121 4.46 2.62 34.80
C GLU A 121 3.01 2.89 34.39
N LEU A 122 2.26 3.68 35.18
CA LEU A 122 0.91 4.11 34.80
C LEU A 122 0.92 5.02 33.56
N LEU A 123 1.89 5.94 33.47
CA LEU A 123 2.07 6.83 32.32
C LEU A 123 2.56 6.09 31.07
N GLN A 124 3.34 5.02 31.23
CA GLN A 124 3.80 4.18 30.11
C GLN A 124 2.73 3.19 29.63
N ALA A 125 1.84 2.71 30.48
CA ALA A 125 0.74 1.83 30.10
C ALA A 125 -0.28 2.55 29.21
N ASP A 126 -0.58 3.81 29.49
CA ASP A 126 -1.47 4.64 28.65
C ASP A 126 -0.82 5.05 27.30
N SER A 127 0.51 5.10 27.23
CA SER A 127 1.21 5.54 26.01
C SER A 127 1.21 4.52 24.87
N ARG A 128 0.84 3.27 25.12
CA ARG A 128 0.94 2.19 24.13
C ARG A 128 -0.22 2.09 23.13
N LYS A 129 -1.40 2.62 23.52
CA LYS A 129 -2.59 2.72 22.65
C LYS A 129 -2.96 4.18 22.37
N ALA A 130 -2.10 5.12 22.74
CA ALA A 130 -2.40 6.53 22.67
C ALA A 130 -2.20 7.06 21.24
N THR A 131 -3.26 7.57 20.64
CA THR A 131 -3.15 8.59 19.61
C THR A 131 -2.36 9.77 20.16
N SER A 132 -1.82 10.63 19.32
CA SER A 132 -1.14 11.88 19.75
C SER A 132 -1.99 12.72 20.72
N GLU A 133 -3.31 12.52 20.73
CA GLU A 133 -4.28 13.20 21.60
C GLU A 133 -4.35 12.62 23.00
N ASN A 134 -4.16 11.31 23.16
CA ASN A 134 -4.26 10.63 24.46
C ASN A 134 -2.92 10.52 25.17
N ARG A 135 -1.82 10.87 24.51
CA ARG A 135 -0.48 10.85 25.09
C ARG A 135 -0.32 11.98 26.09
N ILE A 136 0.13 11.65 27.30
CA ILE A 136 0.52 12.66 28.29
C ILE A 136 1.97 13.09 28.02
N TYR A 137 2.19 14.37 27.81
CA TYR A 137 3.52 14.96 27.61
C TYR A 137 4.02 15.53 28.93
N VAL A 138 5.17 15.08 29.36
CA VAL A 138 5.79 15.58 30.60
C VAL A 138 6.86 16.60 30.24
N VAL A 139 6.76 17.81 30.81
CA VAL A 139 7.73 18.88 30.61
C VAL A 139 8.39 19.26 31.93
N GLY A 140 9.71 19.01 31.98
CA GLY A 140 10.49 19.18 33.20
C GLY A 140 10.49 17.96 34.11
N LYS A 141 11.14 18.07 35.28
CA LYS A 141 11.18 17.04 36.30
C LYS A 141 10.42 17.46 37.55
N GLN A 142 9.77 16.51 38.19
CA GLN A 142 9.04 16.75 39.43
C GLN A 142 9.93 17.36 40.55
N GLU A 143 11.19 16.96 40.60
CA GLU A 143 12.20 17.45 41.54
C GLU A 143 12.54 18.95 41.34
N ASN A 144 12.40 19.44 40.12
CA ASN A 144 12.68 20.83 39.73
C ASN A 144 11.40 21.65 39.58
N LYS A 145 10.33 21.25 40.25
CA LYS A 145 9.06 21.97 40.15
C LYS A 145 9.22 23.43 40.42
N SER A 146 8.88 24.28 39.46
CA SER A 146 9.01 25.71 39.53
C SER A 146 8.09 26.28 40.62
N GLU A 147 8.62 27.18 41.44
CA GLU A 147 7.83 27.95 42.43
C GLU A 147 6.94 29.03 41.74
N LYS A 148 7.15 29.27 40.46
CA LYS A 148 6.34 30.19 39.65
C LYS A 148 4.98 29.59 39.38
N GLN A 149 3.92 30.39 39.50
CA GLN A 149 2.57 29.94 39.13
C GLN A 149 2.41 29.66 37.63
N MET A 150 3.21 30.29 36.76
CA MET A 150 3.20 30.14 35.29
C MET A 150 4.60 29.94 34.78
N VAL A 151 4.74 28.98 33.87
CA VAL A 151 5.97 28.60 33.17
C VAL A 151 5.81 28.73 31.66
N LYS A 152 6.92 28.78 30.93
CA LYS A 152 6.94 28.97 29.48
C LYS A 152 7.17 27.65 28.75
N LEU A 153 6.24 27.28 27.90
CA LEU A 153 6.43 26.25 26.89
C LEU A 153 6.84 26.88 25.57
N THR A 154 7.90 26.34 24.98
CA THR A 154 8.39 26.77 23.67
C THR A 154 8.48 25.54 22.76
N GLY A 155 8.30 25.69 21.44
CA GLY A 155 8.42 24.57 20.51
C GLY A 155 8.10 24.98 19.09
N VAL A 156 8.03 23.97 18.22
CA VAL A 156 7.67 24.14 16.83
C VAL A 156 6.46 23.27 16.53
N VAL A 157 5.51 23.83 15.79
CA VAL A 157 4.37 23.08 15.24
C VAL A 157 4.71 22.72 13.81
N THR A 158 4.66 21.44 13.47
CA THR A 158 4.94 20.91 12.13
C THR A 158 3.77 20.08 11.62
N SER A 159 3.59 20.05 10.30
CA SER A 159 2.68 19.08 9.66
C SER A 159 3.25 17.69 9.83
N PHE A 160 2.44 16.77 10.28
CA PHE A 160 2.79 15.36 10.37
C PHE A 160 3.17 14.78 9.00
N LYS A 161 2.50 15.20 7.94
CA LYS A 161 2.66 14.67 6.57
C LYS A 161 3.92 15.19 5.88
N THR A 162 4.19 16.49 5.98
CA THR A 162 5.27 17.14 5.22
C THR A 162 6.50 17.45 6.05
N GLY A 163 6.37 17.47 7.39
CA GLY A 163 7.40 17.95 8.30
C GLY A 163 7.64 19.47 8.22
N GLU A 164 6.83 20.21 7.44
CA GLU A 164 6.96 21.65 7.30
C GLU A 164 6.33 22.39 8.49
N PRO A 165 6.86 23.57 8.87
CA PRO A 165 6.27 24.39 9.91
C PRO A 165 4.83 24.79 9.57
N VAL A 166 3.92 24.69 10.54
CA VAL A 166 2.54 25.13 10.41
C VAL A 166 2.37 26.49 11.07
N VAL A 167 2.03 27.47 10.26
CA VAL A 167 1.78 28.85 10.69
C VAL A 167 0.32 29.06 11.12
N GLY A 168 0.10 29.88 12.13
CA GLY A 168 -1.24 30.32 12.52
C GLY A 168 -2.05 29.30 13.31
N VAL A 169 -1.39 28.31 13.93
CA VAL A 169 -2.04 27.38 14.85
C VAL A 169 -2.30 28.08 16.17
N ASN A 170 -3.56 28.17 16.56
CA ASN A 170 -3.98 28.69 17.84
C ASN A 170 -3.85 27.60 18.89
N MET A 171 -3.16 27.90 19.98
CA MET A 171 -2.99 27.04 21.14
C MET A 171 -3.69 27.70 22.31
N VAL A 172 -4.71 27.06 22.87
CA VAL A 172 -5.54 27.64 23.93
C VAL A 172 -5.57 26.71 25.14
N VAL A 173 -5.25 27.24 26.30
CA VAL A 173 -5.47 26.60 27.60
C VAL A 173 -6.65 27.28 28.25
N ARG A 174 -7.71 26.57 28.55
CA ARG A 174 -8.94 27.13 29.13
C ARG A 174 -8.98 27.02 30.64
N LYS A 175 -8.39 25.95 31.19
CA LYS A 175 -8.35 25.66 32.64
C LYS A 175 -6.95 25.17 33.03
N PRO A 176 -6.47 25.42 34.24
CA PRO A 176 -7.08 26.21 35.32
C PRO A 176 -6.98 27.75 35.11
N VAL A 177 -6.09 28.19 34.20
CA VAL A 177 -5.91 29.62 33.89
C VAL A 177 -5.95 29.75 32.36
N TRP A 178 -6.72 30.73 31.88
CA TRP A 178 -6.78 30.99 30.43
C TRP A 178 -5.45 31.55 29.91
N SER A 179 -4.93 30.91 28.86
CA SER A 179 -3.73 31.36 28.14
C SER A 179 -3.83 30.95 26.68
N ALA A 180 -3.24 31.76 25.80
CA ALA A 180 -3.22 31.46 24.37
C ALA A 180 -1.89 31.88 23.73
N ALA A 181 -1.52 31.19 22.66
CA ALA A 181 -0.43 31.51 21.75
C ALA A 181 -0.80 31.13 20.32
N VAL A 182 -0.08 31.69 19.35
CA VAL A 182 -0.23 31.37 17.93
C VAL A 182 1.14 31.06 17.36
N SER A 183 1.25 30.01 16.51
CA SER A 183 2.51 29.67 15.83
C SER A 183 2.85 30.74 14.77
N ASP A 184 4.13 31.13 14.72
CA ASP A 184 4.67 32.09 13.75
C ASP A 184 4.92 31.45 12.34
N ALA A 185 5.55 32.25 11.46
CA ALA A 185 5.86 31.78 10.09
C ALA A 185 6.80 30.57 10.02
N ASP A 186 7.61 30.34 11.05
CA ASP A 186 8.50 29.21 11.22
C ASP A 186 7.87 28.10 12.08
N GLY A 187 6.55 28.17 12.34
CA GLY A 187 5.81 27.23 13.19
C GLY A 187 6.14 27.35 14.69
N ARG A 188 6.92 28.33 15.11
CA ARG A 188 7.37 28.46 16.51
C ARG A 188 6.31 29.12 17.38
N PHE A 189 6.25 28.68 18.62
CA PHE A 189 5.36 29.26 19.61
C PHE A 189 6.01 29.45 20.98
N VAL A 190 5.45 30.34 21.75
CA VAL A 190 5.75 30.55 23.18
C VAL A 190 4.42 30.65 23.92
N LEU A 191 4.07 29.64 24.68
CA LEU A 191 2.83 29.56 25.45
C LEU A 191 3.16 29.60 26.95
N LYS A 192 2.47 30.43 27.71
CA LYS A 192 2.57 30.44 29.17
C LYS A 192 1.50 29.51 29.72
N VAL A 193 1.91 28.57 30.55
CA VAL A 193 1.00 27.57 31.14
C VAL A 193 1.21 27.50 32.65
N PRO A 194 0.18 27.15 33.42
CA PRO A 194 0.34 26.89 34.86
C PRO A 194 1.17 25.62 35.09
N VAL A 195 1.83 25.57 36.24
CA VAL A 195 2.52 24.34 36.69
C VAL A 195 1.49 23.30 37.12
N GLY A 196 1.63 22.06 36.66
CA GLY A 196 0.72 20.92 36.92
C GLY A 196 0.10 20.38 35.66
N GLU A 197 -1.07 19.80 35.75
CA GLU A 197 -1.80 19.25 34.60
C GLU A 197 -2.40 20.37 33.76
N VAL A 198 -2.15 20.31 32.45
CA VAL A 198 -2.59 21.32 31.47
C VAL A 198 -3.11 20.60 30.24
N ASP A 199 -4.28 21.01 29.74
CA ASP A 199 -4.84 20.59 28.48
C ASP A 199 -4.76 21.76 27.47
N ILE A 200 -4.06 21.55 26.37
CA ILE A 200 -3.88 22.55 25.30
C ILE A 200 -4.76 22.13 24.11
N GLU A 201 -5.72 22.98 23.80
CA GLU A 201 -6.51 22.88 22.56
C GLU A 201 -5.74 23.51 21.41
N LEU A 202 -5.60 22.81 20.32
CA LEU A 202 -4.87 23.20 19.12
C LEU A 202 -5.85 23.32 17.96
N THR A 203 -5.97 24.49 17.37
CA THR A 203 -6.84 24.75 16.23
C THR A 203 -6.11 25.56 15.18
N GLY A 204 -6.33 25.26 13.89
CA GLY A 204 -5.65 26.00 12.82
C GLY A 204 -6.28 25.77 11.46
N ILE A 205 -5.98 26.68 10.53
CA ILE A 205 -6.42 26.52 9.15
C ILE A 205 -5.59 25.41 8.50
N GLY A 206 -6.28 24.35 8.04
CA GLY A 206 -5.66 23.25 7.31
C GLY A 206 -5.06 22.15 8.18
N VAL A 207 -5.27 22.20 9.50
CA VAL A 207 -4.89 21.13 10.42
C VAL A 207 -6.11 20.63 11.18
N LEU A 208 -6.08 19.37 11.62
CA LEU A 208 -7.12 18.82 12.49
C LEU A 208 -7.05 19.50 13.86
N ASP A 209 -8.22 19.90 14.35
CA ASP A 209 -8.36 20.40 15.71
C ASP A 209 -8.08 19.24 16.68
N THR A 210 -7.20 19.43 17.64
CA THR A 210 -6.71 18.37 18.51
C THR A 210 -6.35 18.91 19.89
N HIS A 211 -6.10 18.01 20.83
CA HIS A 211 -5.71 18.33 22.21
C HIS A 211 -4.35 17.73 22.54
N ARG A 212 -3.66 18.34 23.53
CA ARG A 212 -2.44 17.77 24.13
C ARG A 212 -2.55 17.88 25.63
N ARG A 213 -2.51 16.75 26.31
CA ARG A 213 -2.45 16.68 27.77
C ARG A 213 -1.02 16.74 28.24
N LEU A 214 -0.72 17.62 29.17
CA LEU A 214 0.63 17.84 29.67
C LEU A 214 0.65 17.78 31.19
N ILE A 215 1.80 17.33 31.74
CA ILE A 215 2.20 17.56 33.12
C ILE A 215 3.42 18.46 33.05
N VAL A 216 3.30 19.69 33.52
CA VAL A 216 4.32 20.70 33.37
C VAL A 216 4.89 21.05 34.75
N TYR A 217 6.21 20.87 34.91
CA TYR A 217 6.91 21.16 36.14
C TYR A 217 7.73 22.43 36.09
N GLU A 218 8.30 22.75 34.95
CA GLU A 218 9.20 23.89 34.73
C GLU A 218 9.13 24.43 33.30
N ASP A 219 9.86 25.52 33.00
CA ASP A 219 10.01 25.99 31.63
C ASP A 219 10.60 24.91 30.73
N GLY A 220 10.05 24.68 29.52
CA GLY A 220 10.55 23.62 28.68
C GLY A 220 10.15 23.69 27.22
N LYS A 221 10.52 22.63 26.47
CA LYS A 221 10.27 22.49 25.04
C LYS A 221 9.21 21.44 24.75
N LEU A 222 8.28 21.77 23.85
CA LEU A 222 7.25 20.87 23.36
C LEU A 222 7.12 21.05 21.84
N ASP A 223 7.67 20.14 21.06
CA ASP A 223 7.43 20.11 19.61
C ASP A 223 6.14 19.35 19.33
N ILE A 224 5.29 19.92 18.48
CA ILE A 224 3.94 19.41 18.20
C ILE A 224 3.83 19.08 16.72
N GLU A 225 3.50 17.84 16.42
CA GLU A 225 3.10 17.44 15.07
C GLU A 225 1.58 17.45 14.97
N LEU A 226 1.05 18.12 13.93
CA LEU A 226 -0.37 18.18 13.63
C LEU A 226 -0.67 17.46 12.32
N GLU A 227 -1.76 16.74 12.32
CA GLU A 227 -2.28 16.15 11.08
C GLU A 227 -2.96 17.24 10.25
N ASP A 228 -2.69 17.21 8.95
CA ASP A 228 -3.37 18.09 8.02
C ASP A 228 -4.87 17.78 8.07
N ARG A 229 -5.70 18.80 8.09
CA ARG A 229 -7.15 18.67 7.98
C ARG A 229 -7.51 18.21 6.58
N MET A 230 -7.28 16.93 6.29
CA MET A 230 -8.10 16.26 5.31
C MET A 230 -9.49 16.19 5.91
N GLN A 231 -10.50 16.55 5.14
CA GLN A 231 -11.89 16.50 5.58
C GLN A 231 -12.23 15.03 5.88
N THR A 232 -11.90 14.57 7.06
CA THR A 232 -12.38 13.32 7.62
C THR A 232 -13.40 13.68 8.67
N LEU A 233 -14.56 13.18 8.41
CA LEU A 233 -15.74 13.28 9.24
C LEU A 233 -15.50 12.70 10.63
N ASP A 234 -16.16 13.33 11.62
CA ASP A 234 -16.35 12.81 12.97
C ASP A 234 -17.11 11.47 12.91
N GLU A 235 -16.41 10.43 12.60
CA GLU A 235 -16.82 9.07 12.82
C GLU A 235 -15.66 8.35 13.49
N VAL A 236 -15.96 7.59 14.54
CA VAL A 236 -15.06 6.56 15.02
C VAL A 236 -14.99 5.50 13.91
N VAL A 237 -14.44 5.90 12.80
CA VAL A 237 -13.89 4.95 11.86
C VAL A 237 -12.70 4.40 12.60
N VAL A 238 -12.68 3.11 12.81
CA VAL A 238 -11.43 2.40 13.00
C VAL A 238 -10.68 2.57 11.68
N THR A 239 -10.11 3.75 11.50
CA THR A 239 -9.03 3.94 10.55
C THR A 239 -8.01 2.88 10.93
N ALA A 240 -7.53 2.15 9.95
CA ALA A 240 -6.36 1.31 10.13
C ALA A 240 -5.41 2.10 11.02
N SER A 241 -5.31 1.69 12.27
CA SER A 241 -4.54 2.43 13.27
C SER A 241 -3.17 2.52 12.66
N LYS A 242 -2.64 3.74 12.53
CA LYS A 242 -1.34 3.95 11.90
C LYS A 242 -0.35 3.01 12.56
N ARG A 243 -0.05 1.93 11.87
CA ARG A 243 0.78 0.85 12.41
C ARG A 243 2.19 1.39 12.57
N GLU A 244 2.68 1.35 13.79
CA GLU A 244 4.05 1.75 14.05
C GLU A 244 4.99 0.58 13.83
N ASN A 245 5.95 0.75 12.92
CA ASN A 245 6.91 -0.26 12.49
C ASN A 245 7.52 -1.09 13.65
N VAL A 246 7.86 -0.46 14.77
CA VAL A 246 8.49 -1.11 15.93
C VAL A 246 7.49 -1.60 16.97
N LYS A 247 6.34 -0.94 17.13
CA LYS A 247 5.43 -1.15 18.26
C LYS A 247 4.37 -2.22 18.04
N ASP A 248 3.90 -2.43 16.82
CA ASP A 248 2.90 -3.46 16.52
C ASP A 248 3.46 -4.86 16.67
N VAL A 249 2.67 -5.80 17.16
CA VAL A 249 3.07 -7.21 17.31
C VAL A 249 3.09 -7.93 15.97
N GLN A 250 2.30 -7.49 15.04
CA GLN A 250 2.15 -8.13 13.74
C GLN A 250 3.35 -7.83 12.85
N MET A 251 3.70 -8.79 12.01
CA MET A 251 4.83 -8.76 11.10
C MET A 251 4.37 -9.01 9.67
N GLY A 252 5.05 -8.38 8.71
CA GLY A 252 4.70 -8.52 7.30
C GLY A 252 3.35 -7.90 6.96
N VAL A 253 2.97 -6.83 7.64
CA VAL A 253 1.74 -6.08 7.40
C VAL A 253 2.07 -4.68 6.92
N GLU A 254 1.53 -4.33 5.75
CA GLU A 254 1.68 -3.01 5.15
C GLU A 254 0.31 -2.32 5.11
N SER A 255 0.20 -1.22 5.83
CA SER A 255 -0.99 -0.37 5.83
C SER A 255 -0.71 0.87 4.97
N LEU A 256 -1.58 1.14 4.00
CA LEU A 256 -1.43 2.19 3.01
C LEU A 256 -2.71 3.02 2.93
N VAL A 257 -2.58 4.32 3.15
CA VAL A 257 -3.66 5.30 2.95
C VAL A 257 -3.57 5.84 1.52
N VAL A 258 -4.65 5.71 0.77
CA VAL A 258 -4.67 6.00 -0.67
C VAL A 258 -4.33 7.47 -0.99
N GLU A 259 -4.70 8.41 -0.13
CA GLU A 259 -4.37 9.82 -0.35
C GLU A 259 -2.86 10.09 -0.38
N ASP A 260 -2.08 9.34 0.41
CA ASP A 260 -0.61 9.45 0.44
C ASP A 260 0.06 8.89 -0.81
N LEU A 261 -0.66 8.05 -1.56
CA LEU A 261 -0.18 7.34 -2.73
C LEU A 261 -0.47 8.06 -4.05
N LYS A 262 -1.28 9.12 -4.05
CA LYS A 262 -1.69 9.86 -5.27
C LYS A 262 -0.53 10.48 -6.06
N THR A 263 0.64 10.58 -5.46
CA THR A 263 1.85 11.11 -6.13
C THR A 263 2.74 10.04 -6.75
N ILE A 264 2.47 8.75 -6.49
CA ILE A 264 3.28 7.65 -7.05
C ILE A 264 3.04 7.55 -8.55
N PRO A 265 4.10 7.46 -9.39
CA PRO A 265 3.94 7.25 -10.82
C PRO A 265 3.23 5.93 -11.12
N THR A 266 2.17 6.01 -11.87
CA THR A 266 1.41 4.84 -12.32
C THR A 266 1.28 4.87 -13.83
N ALA A 267 1.02 3.71 -14.42
CA ALA A 267 0.75 3.66 -15.84
C ALA A 267 -0.47 4.54 -16.16
N PHE A 268 -0.35 5.39 -17.18
CA PHE A 268 -1.41 6.25 -17.70
C PHE A 268 -1.91 7.35 -16.75
N GLY A 269 -1.23 7.59 -15.60
CA GLY A 269 -1.51 8.72 -14.71
C GLY A 269 -2.73 8.58 -13.80
N GLU A 270 -3.31 7.39 -13.71
CA GLU A 270 -4.36 7.04 -12.76
C GLU A 270 -3.76 6.32 -11.54
N LEU A 271 -4.25 6.63 -10.34
CA LEU A 271 -3.84 5.89 -9.15
C LEU A 271 -4.33 4.45 -9.21
N ASP A 272 -3.40 3.52 -9.29
CA ASP A 272 -3.64 2.08 -9.34
C ASP A 272 -3.27 1.40 -8.03
N VAL A 273 -4.28 1.00 -7.27
CA VAL A 273 -4.15 0.36 -5.95
C VAL A 273 -3.32 -0.92 -6.03
N ILE A 274 -3.55 -1.77 -7.05
CA ILE A 274 -2.84 -3.04 -7.21
C ILE A 274 -1.36 -2.80 -7.59
N LYS A 275 -1.07 -1.80 -8.43
CA LYS A 275 0.32 -1.45 -8.78
C LYS A 275 1.11 -0.95 -7.58
N VAL A 276 0.47 -0.22 -6.66
CA VAL A 276 1.11 0.17 -5.40
C VAL A 276 1.42 -1.05 -4.54
N VAL A 277 0.49 -2.00 -4.39
CA VAL A 277 0.73 -3.27 -3.69
C VAL A 277 1.88 -4.05 -4.33
N GLN A 278 1.94 -4.08 -5.66
CA GLN A 278 3.04 -4.72 -6.40
C GLN A 278 4.40 -4.05 -6.19
N ALA A 279 4.45 -2.79 -5.72
CA ALA A 279 5.70 -2.09 -5.39
C ALA A 279 6.23 -2.38 -3.97
N LEU A 280 5.53 -3.19 -3.16
CA LEU A 280 5.94 -3.56 -1.81
C LEU A 280 6.95 -4.72 -1.80
N PRO A 281 7.78 -4.86 -0.74
CA PRO A 281 8.69 -6.00 -0.59
C PRO A 281 7.93 -7.32 -0.44
N GLY A 282 8.48 -8.40 -1.01
CA GLY A 282 7.87 -9.74 -0.97
C GLY A 282 6.66 -9.92 -1.88
N VAL A 283 6.27 -8.89 -2.65
CA VAL A 283 5.20 -8.94 -3.65
C VAL A 283 5.80 -8.95 -5.04
N LYS A 284 5.50 -9.93 -5.84
CA LYS A 284 6.01 -10.11 -7.20
C LYS A 284 4.88 -10.08 -8.23
N THR A 285 5.21 -9.67 -9.45
CA THR A 285 4.29 -9.66 -10.60
C THR A 285 4.89 -10.48 -11.73
N MET A 286 4.04 -11.04 -12.59
CA MET A 286 4.48 -11.80 -13.75
C MET A 286 4.94 -10.92 -14.91
N GLY A 287 4.70 -9.61 -14.84
CA GLY A 287 5.07 -8.64 -15.89
C GLY A 287 4.04 -7.52 -16.01
N GLU A 288 4.11 -6.77 -17.12
CA GLU A 288 3.35 -5.54 -17.31
C GLU A 288 1.83 -5.75 -17.43
N ALA A 289 1.41 -6.74 -18.19
CA ALA A 289 0.00 -7.11 -18.34
C ALA A 289 -0.34 -8.33 -17.48
N SER A 290 -0.18 -8.20 -16.17
CA SER A 290 -0.50 -9.25 -15.21
C SER A 290 -1.55 -8.77 -14.23
N SER A 291 -2.68 -9.43 -14.20
CA SER A 291 -3.79 -9.12 -13.31
C SER A 291 -3.59 -9.59 -11.86
N GLY A 292 -2.60 -10.41 -11.61
CA GLY A 292 -2.32 -10.96 -10.28
C GLY A 292 -1.01 -10.49 -9.70
N PHE A 293 -0.80 -10.85 -8.45
CA PHE A 293 0.47 -10.72 -7.74
C PHE A 293 0.74 -11.95 -6.90
N ASN A 294 2.01 -12.21 -6.64
CA ASN A 294 2.48 -13.34 -5.86
C ASN A 294 3.12 -12.83 -4.58
N VAL A 295 2.73 -13.38 -3.43
CA VAL A 295 3.24 -12.96 -2.13
C VAL A 295 3.97 -14.11 -1.46
N ARG A 296 5.23 -13.88 -1.08
CA ARG A 296 6.04 -14.85 -0.34
C ARG A 296 5.94 -16.26 -0.92
N GLY A 297 6.09 -16.38 -2.24
CA GLY A 297 6.09 -17.65 -2.95
C GLY A 297 4.73 -18.32 -3.10
N GLY A 298 3.64 -17.64 -2.84
CA GLY A 298 2.30 -18.11 -3.15
C GLY A 298 1.89 -17.79 -4.58
N SER A 299 1.02 -18.62 -5.17
CA SER A 299 0.39 -18.35 -6.46
C SER A 299 -0.68 -17.24 -6.36
N THR A 300 -1.13 -16.73 -7.49
CA THR A 300 -2.08 -15.60 -7.53
C THR A 300 -3.41 -15.90 -6.87
N ASP A 301 -3.92 -17.13 -6.99
CA ASP A 301 -5.16 -17.59 -6.37
C ASP A 301 -5.06 -17.82 -4.86
N GLN A 302 -3.84 -17.88 -4.33
CA GLN A 302 -3.58 -18.05 -2.90
C GLN A 302 -3.63 -16.74 -2.11
N ASN A 303 -3.95 -15.62 -2.76
CA ASN A 303 -4.17 -14.33 -2.13
C ASN A 303 -5.67 -14.06 -1.98
N LEU A 304 -6.11 -13.68 -0.80
CA LEU A 304 -7.46 -13.17 -0.57
C LEU A 304 -7.47 -11.67 -0.84
N ILE A 305 -8.28 -11.25 -1.80
CA ILE A 305 -8.47 -9.84 -2.09
C ILE A 305 -9.90 -9.48 -1.74
N GLN A 306 -10.06 -8.57 -0.79
CA GLN A 306 -11.37 -8.14 -0.30
C GLN A 306 -11.58 -6.65 -0.55
N PHE A 307 -12.83 -6.30 -0.88
CA PHE A 307 -13.31 -4.93 -0.94
C PHE A 307 -14.55 -4.79 -0.06
N ASN A 308 -14.46 -3.97 0.99
CA ASN A 308 -15.50 -3.82 2.01
C ASN A 308 -16.00 -5.17 2.57
N GLY A 309 -15.08 -6.13 2.77
CA GLY A 309 -15.36 -7.46 3.32
C GLY A 309 -15.81 -8.51 2.29
N GLY A 310 -16.14 -8.15 1.05
CA GLY A 310 -16.46 -9.08 -0.04
C GLY A 310 -15.24 -9.48 -0.85
N THR A 311 -15.27 -10.66 -1.46
CA THR A 311 -14.16 -11.21 -2.26
C THR A 311 -14.19 -10.68 -3.68
N VAL A 312 -13.05 -10.21 -4.20
CA VAL A 312 -12.89 -9.82 -5.59
C VAL A 312 -12.03 -10.86 -6.31
N TYR A 313 -12.64 -11.62 -7.21
CA TYR A 313 -11.99 -12.73 -7.92
C TYR A 313 -11.04 -12.26 -9.01
N ASN A 314 -11.38 -11.19 -9.71
CA ASN A 314 -10.49 -10.56 -10.68
C ASN A 314 -10.27 -9.08 -10.28
N PRO A 315 -9.10 -8.75 -9.71
CA PRO A 315 -8.85 -7.43 -9.14
C PRO A 315 -8.42 -6.37 -10.17
N THR A 316 -8.53 -6.66 -11.48
CA THR A 316 -8.01 -5.77 -12.52
C THR A 316 -8.90 -5.71 -13.76
N HIS A 317 -8.77 -4.61 -14.48
CA HIS A 317 -9.36 -4.38 -15.79
C HIS A 317 -8.34 -4.58 -16.91
N LEU A 318 -8.82 -4.94 -18.11
CA LEU A 318 -8.04 -5.05 -19.33
C LEU A 318 -6.74 -5.84 -19.13
N PHE A 319 -6.83 -7.07 -18.61
CA PHE A 319 -5.68 -7.97 -18.39
C PHE A 319 -4.58 -7.43 -17.45
N GLY A 320 -4.92 -6.59 -16.50
CA GLY A 320 -3.97 -6.08 -15.51
C GLY A 320 -3.36 -4.72 -15.85
N PHE A 321 -3.88 -4.03 -16.85
CA PHE A 321 -3.46 -2.66 -17.13
C PHE A 321 -3.98 -1.65 -16.10
N PHE A 322 -5.18 -1.88 -15.55
CA PHE A 322 -5.80 -1.02 -14.53
C PHE A 322 -6.31 -1.85 -13.35
N SER A 323 -6.27 -1.27 -12.18
CA SER A 323 -6.90 -1.85 -10.99
C SER A 323 -8.42 -1.83 -11.09
N ALA A 324 -9.10 -2.86 -10.60
CA ALA A 324 -10.56 -2.86 -10.41
C ALA A 324 -11.02 -1.85 -9.35
N PHE A 325 -10.11 -1.38 -8.50
CA PHE A 325 -10.40 -0.46 -7.41
C PHE A 325 -10.17 0.98 -7.84
N ASN A 326 -11.23 1.77 -7.86
CA ASN A 326 -11.14 3.19 -8.17
C ASN A 326 -10.50 3.95 -7.01
N GLY A 327 -9.34 4.57 -7.25
CA GLY A 327 -8.57 5.31 -6.24
C GLY A 327 -9.34 6.49 -5.61
N SER A 328 -10.39 7.02 -6.24
CA SER A 328 -11.24 8.05 -5.67
C SER A 328 -12.22 7.52 -4.61
N VAL A 329 -12.47 6.21 -4.60
CA VAL A 329 -13.39 5.54 -3.67
C VAL A 329 -12.64 4.90 -2.51
N VAL A 330 -11.46 4.36 -2.75
CA VAL A 330 -10.67 3.67 -1.73
C VAL A 330 -10.15 4.65 -0.69
N GLN A 331 -10.28 4.30 0.58
CA GLN A 331 -9.75 5.05 1.73
C GLN A 331 -8.37 4.52 2.12
N ASP A 332 -8.32 3.24 2.42
CA ASP A 332 -7.12 2.55 2.89
C ASP A 332 -7.08 1.10 2.41
N MET A 333 -5.92 0.49 2.52
CA MET A 333 -5.73 -0.92 2.27
C MET A 333 -4.67 -1.49 3.19
N GLU A 334 -4.86 -2.74 3.58
CA GLU A 334 -3.92 -3.50 4.39
C GLU A 334 -3.51 -4.77 3.68
N LEU A 335 -2.22 -4.96 3.47
CA LEU A 335 -1.65 -6.20 2.95
C LEU A 335 -1.02 -6.99 4.08
N TYR A 336 -1.55 -8.17 4.36
CA TYR A 336 -1.04 -9.13 5.31
C TYR A 336 -0.23 -10.21 4.57
N LYS A 337 1.10 -10.15 4.64
CA LYS A 337 2.04 -11.14 4.07
C LYS A 337 2.45 -12.21 5.09
N GLY A 338 2.25 -11.92 6.36
CA GLY A 338 2.49 -12.75 7.54
C GLY A 338 1.59 -12.28 8.66
N SER A 339 1.63 -12.92 9.82
CA SER A 339 0.79 -12.56 10.98
C SER A 339 -0.68 -12.25 10.60
N ILE A 340 -1.26 -13.07 9.72
CA ILE A 340 -2.62 -12.89 9.20
C ILE A 340 -3.61 -13.04 10.37
N PRO A 341 -4.48 -12.06 10.66
CA PRO A 341 -5.48 -12.16 11.73
C PRO A 341 -6.40 -13.37 11.61
N ALA A 342 -6.85 -13.94 12.74
CA ALA A 342 -7.67 -15.15 12.77
C ALA A 342 -9.06 -14.98 12.10
N MET A 343 -9.54 -13.75 11.93
CA MET A 343 -10.77 -13.44 11.21
C MET A 343 -10.70 -13.80 9.71
N PHE A 344 -9.51 -13.75 9.11
CA PHE A 344 -9.29 -14.11 7.71
C PHE A 344 -8.97 -15.59 7.52
N GLY A 345 -9.41 -16.19 6.44
CA GLY A 345 -9.14 -17.57 6.07
C GLY A 345 -9.45 -17.86 4.61
N GLY A 346 -9.37 -19.12 4.20
CA GLY A 346 -9.72 -19.58 2.84
C GLY A 346 -8.64 -19.32 1.78
N ARG A 347 -7.47 -18.77 2.16
CA ARG A 347 -6.30 -18.59 1.27
C ARG A 347 -5.01 -18.83 2.06
N ILE A 348 -3.96 -19.31 1.38
CA ILE A 348 -2.72 -19.76 2.05
C ILE A 348 -1.53 -18.81 1.89
N SER A 349 -1.68 -17.68 1.20
CA SER A 349 -0.54 -16.79 0.94
C SER A 349 -0.66 -15.44 1.62
N SER A 350 -1.62 -14.62 1.26
CA SER A 350 -1.78 -13.27 1.80
C SER A 350 -3.24 -12.84 1.81
N VAL A 351 -3.49 -11.74 2.52
CA VAL A 351 -4.79 -11.04 2.49
C VAL A 351 -4.52 -9.59 2.12
N LEU A 352 -5.24 -9.10 1.12
CA LEU A 352 -5.34 -7.68 0.78
C LEU A 352 -6.75 -7.22 1.12
N ASP A 353 -6.89 -6.47 2.20
CA ASP A 353 -8.15 -5.89 2.63
C ASP A 353 -8.22 -4.43 2.23
N ILE A 354 -9.24 -4.07 1.45
CA ILE A 354 -9.41 -2.74 0.86
C ILE A 354 -10.72 -2.16 1.36
N ASN A 355 -10.64 -0.96 1.94
CA ASN A 355 -11.78 -0.26 2.50
C ASN A 355 -12.12 1.00 1.71
N SER A 356 -13.41 1.23 1.47
CA SER A 356 -13.90 2.43 0.81
C SER A 356 -14.10 3.58 1.79
N ARG A 357 -14.04 4.80 1.26
CA ARG A 357 -14.49 6.00 1.96
C ARG A 357 -16.00 5.91 2.24
N LYS A 358 -16.43 6.47 3.35
CA LYS A 358 -17.83 6.41 3.80
C LYS A 358 -18.70 7.57 3.28
N GLY A 359 -18.13 8.52 2.54
CA GLY A 359 -18.77 9.74 2.08
C GLY A 359 -18.82 10.84 3.15
N ASP A 360 -18.90 12.10 2.72
CA ASP A 360 -18.91 13.25 3.63
C ASP A 360 -20.31 13.51 4.20
N LYS A 361 -20.46 13.55 5.54
CA LYS A 361 -21.73 13.84 6.23
C LYS A 361 -22.01 15.34 6.41
N GLN A 362 -21.05 16.21 6.07
CA GLN A 362 -21.13 17.65 6.33
C GLN A 362 -21.28 18.48 5.07
N LYS A 363 -20.56 18.11 3.99
CA LYS A 363 -20.44 18.91 2.76
C LYS A 363 -20.57 18.04 1.52
N TYR A 364 -21.06 18.66 0.45
CA TYR A 364 -20.96 18.06 -0.89
C TYR A 364 -19.58 18.32 -1.45
N GLN A 365 -18.97 17.26 -1.97
CA GLN A 365 -17.68 17.29 -2.60
C GLN A 365 -17.70 16.44 -3.86
N GLY A 366 -16.79 16.75 -4.78
CA GLY A 366 -16.62 15.96 -5.99
C GLY A 366 -15.16 15.94 -6.44
N GLU A 367 -14.83 14.89 -7.16
CA GLU A 367 -13.54 14.73 -7.82
C GLU A 367 -13.78 14.29 -9.27
N LEU A 368 -13.20 15.04 -10.22
CA LEU A 368 -13.14 14.67 -11.63
C LEU A 368 -11.69 14.38 -11.98
N SER A 369 -11.44 13.23 -12.56
CA SER A 369 -10.12 12.84 -13.06
C SER A 369 -10.21 12.53 -14.56
N LEU A 370 -9.35 13.13 -15.35
CA LEU A 370 -9.24 12.91 -16.79
C LEU A 370 -7.79 12.56 -17.13
N GLY A 371 -7.57 11.35 -17.57
CA GLY A 371 -6.31 10.86 -18.10
C GLY A 371 -6.35 10.71 -19.62
N LEU A 372 -5.28 10.20 -20.23
CA LEU A 372 -5.24 9.93 -21.66
C LEU A 372 -6.15 8.76 -22.08
N LEU A 373 -6.36 7.80 -21.19
CA LEU A 373 -7.09 6.55 -21.49
C LEU A 373 -8.33 6.37 -20.66
N THR A 374 -8.40 6.99 -19.47
CA THR A 374 -9.48 6.81 -18.50
C THR A 374 -10.02 8.14 -18.02
N GLY A 375 -11.29 8.15 -17.68
CA GLY A 375 -11.95 9.25 -17.00
C GLY A 375 -12.79 8.74 -15.84
N SER A 376 -12.77 9.44 -14.72
CA SER A 376 -13.58 9.12 -13.56
C SER A 376 -14.22 10.35 -12.94
N VAL A 377 -15.39 10.15 -12.34
CA VAL A 377 -16.10 11.15 -11.55
C VAL A 377 -16.54 10.52 -10.25
N SER A 378 -16.35 11.22 -9.15
CA SER A 378 -16.90 10.84 -7.86
C SER A 378 -17.61 12.03 -7.23
N LEU A 379 -18.74 11.75 -6.59
CA LEU A 379 -19.57 12.73 -5.90
C LEU A 379 -19.90 12.17 -4.52
N GLU A 380 -19.77 12.98 -3.50
CA GLU A 380 -20.15 12.60 -2.15
C GLU A 380 -20.80 13.76 -1.41
N GLY A 381 -21.61 13.43 -0.42
CA GLY A 381 -22.22 14.45 0.43
C GLY A 381 -23.34 13.92 1.32
N PRO A 382 -23.86 14.79 2.20
CA PRO A 382 -24.90 14.44 3.13
C PRO A 382 -26.28 14.30 2.45
N ILE A 383 -26.93 13.15 2.61
CA ILE A 383 -28.40 13.03 2.40
C ILE A 383 -29.08 13.65 3.62
N LYS A 384 -28.60 13.38 4.80
CA LYS A 384 -29.01 14.00 6.05
C LYS A 384 -27.76 14.39 6.83
N LYS A 385 -27.59 15.70 7.03
CA LYS A 385 -26.41 16.25 7.69
C LYS A 385 -26.14 15.53 9.04
N ASP A 386 -24.89 15.27 9.32
CA ASP A 386 -24.37 14.56 10.51
C ASP A 386 -24.80 13.08 10.64
N LYS A 387 -25.72 12.58 9.81
CA LYS A 387 -26.28 11.23 9.98
C LYS A 387 -26.11 10.33 8.76
N THR A 388 -26.38 10.84 7.57
CA THR A 388 -26.44 10.01 6.36
C THR A 388 -25.63 10.66 5.25
N SER A 389 -24.68 9.93 4.71
CA SER A 389 -23.92 10.34 3.53
C SER A 389 -24.04 9.32 2.41
N ILE A 390 -23.82 9.80 1.20
CA ILE A 390 -23.69 8.97 0.00
C ILE A 390 -22.39 9.34 -0.71
N LEU A 391 -21.74 8.32 -1.26
CA LEU A 391 -20.65 8.45 -2.21
C LEU A 391 -21.04 7.66 -3.46
N LEU A 392 -20.96 8.31 -4.62
CA LEU A 392 -21.17 7.70 -5.92
C LEU A 392 -19.95 7.96 -6.78
N SER A 393 -19.45 6.94 -7.47
CA SER A 393 -18.33 7.09 -8.38
C SER A 393 -18.56 6.25 -9.63
N GLY A 394 -18.14 6.78 -10.77
CA GLY A 394 -18.09 6.08 -12.04
C GLY A 394 -16.77 6.32 -12.73
N ARG A 395 -16.26 5.29 -13.38
CA ARG A 395 -15.02 5.32 -14.17
C ARG A 395 -15.23 4.58 -15.48
N THR A 396 -14.58 5.06 -16.53
CA THR A 396 -14.57 4.39 -17.84
C THR A 396 -13.28 4.63 -18.58
N THR A 397 -12.96 3.74 -19.51
CA THR A 397 -11.86 3.92 -20.44
C THR A 397 -12.37 4.27 -21.85
N TYR A 398 -11.54 5.01 -22.60
CA TYR A 398 -11.72 5.38 -23.99
C TYR A 398 -10.43 5.09 -24.79
N SER A 399 -9.88 3.89 -24.60
CA SER A 399 -8.56 3.47 -25.13
C SER A 399 -8.54 3.07 -26.62
N ASP A 400 -9.68 2.96 -27.30
CA ASP A 400 -9.78 2.49 -28.69
C ASP A 400 -8.91 3.31 -29.66
N TRP A 401 -8.79 4.64 -29.44
CA TRP A 401 -7.95 5.51 -30.26
C TRP A 401 -6.46 5.12 -30.24
N MET A 402 -5.97 4.61 -29.11
CA MET A 402 -4.57 4.19 -28.96
C MET A 402 -4.30 2.92 -29.78
N LEU A 403 -5.25 1.96 -29.80
CA LEU A 403 -5.15 0.78 -30.64
C LEU A 403 -5.12 1.15 -32.12
N GLY A 404 -5.89 2.16 -32.52
CA GLY A 404 -5.90 2.70 -33.88
C GLY A 404 -4.56 3.31 -34.35
N LEU A 405 -3.65 3.64 -33.43
CA LEU A 405 -2.29 4.12 -33.77
C LEU A 405 -1.30 2.98 -34.08
N LEU A 406 -1.68 1.74 -33.78
CA LEU A 406 -0.81 0.59 -34.05
C LEU A 406 -0.66 0.35 -35.55
N PRO A 407 0.50 -0.15 -36.02
CA PRO A 407 0.69 -0.53 -37.41
C PRO A 407 -0.29 -1.64 -37.84
N GLU A 408 -0.73 -1.66 -39.07
CA GLU A 408 -1.63 -2.72 -39.58
C GLU A 408 -1.04 -4.14 -39.40
N LYS A 409 0.28 -4.26 -39.56
CA LYS A 409 0.99 -5.52 -39.35
C LYS A 409 0.90 -6.07 -37.93
N SER A 410 0.46 -5.26 -36.95
CA SER A 410 0.29 -5.74 -35.57
C SER A 410 -0.87 -6.72 -35.40
N GLY A 411 -1.85 -6.68 -36.29
CA GLY A 411 -3.10 -7.42 -36.16
C GLY A 411 -4.08 -6.83 -35.14
N TYR A 412 -3.67 -5.76 -34.39
CA TYR A 412 -4.46 -5.19 -33.28
C TYR A 412 -5.02 -3.79 -33.56
N LYS A 413 -4.75 -3.22 -34.75
CA LYS A 413 -5.15 -1.86 -35.11
C LYS A 413 -6.66 -1.61 -35.03
N ASN A 414 -7.45 -2.60 -35.42
CA ASN A 414 -8.91 -2.55 -35.37
C ASN A 414 -9.48 -3.08 -34.03
N GLY A 415 -8.61 -3.40 -33.10
CA GLY A 415 -9.00 -3.88 -31.79
C GLY A 415 -9.82 -2.85 -31.01
N LYS A 416 -10.68 -3.34 -30.13
CA LYS A 416 -11.43 -2.54 -29.17
C LYS A 416 -11.19 -3.08 -27.79
N ALA A 417 -10.91 -2.19 -26.84
CA ALA A 417 -10.73 -2.56 -25.46
C ALA A 417 -11.33 -1.48 -24.56
N GLY A 418 -12.19 -1.88 -23.65
CA GLY A 418 -12.83 -0.92 -22.78
C GLY A 418 -13.39 -1.55 -21.53
N PHE A 419 -13.43 -0.76 -20.47
CA PHE A 419 -14.13 -1.10 -19.23
C PHE A 419 -14.90 0.10 -18.70
N TRP A 420 -15.83 -0.18 -17.83
CA TRP A 420 -16.44 0.81 -16.95
C TRP A 420 -16.76 0.20 -15.60
N ASP A 421 -16.71 1.00 -14.56
CA ASP A 421 -17.09 0.61 -13.21
C ASP A 421 -17.91 1.69 -12.52
N VAL A 422 -18.75 1.24 -11.59
CA VAL A 422 -19.55 2.09 -10.71
C VAL A 422 -19.40 1.62 -9.28
N ASN A 423 -19.31 2.59 -8.38
CA ASN A 423 -19.27 2.37 -6.94
C ASN A 423 -20.32 3.22 -6.25
N MET A 424 -20.97 2.66 -5.26
CA MET A 424 -21.93 3.35 -4.39
C MET A 424 -21.63 2.98 -2.94
N VAL A 425 -21.53 3.97 -2.07
CA VAL A 425 -21.46 3.75 -0.62
C VAL A 425 -22.49 4.66 0.05
N LEU A 426 -23.38 4.04 0.83
CA LEU A 426 -24.35 4.73 1.66
C LEU A 426 -23.98 4.47 3.13
N SER A 427 -23.74 5.53 3.88
CA SER A 427 -23.45 5.48 5.31
C SER A 427 -24.60 6.09 6.09
N HIS A 428 -25.07 5.40 7.13
CA HIS A 428 -26.11 5.91 8.01
C HIS A 428 -25.78 5.64 9.47
N GLN A 429 -25.83 6.68 10.28
CA GLN A 429 -25.66 6.60 11.72
C GLN A 429 -27.02 6.67 12.41
N PHE A 430 -27.49 5.55 12.91
CA PHE A 430 -28.75 5.49 13.68
C PHE A 430 -28.60 6.15 15.04
N SER A 431 -27.50 5.86 15.71
CA SER A 431 -27.13 6.39 17.02
C SER A 431 -25.59 6.55 17.10
N PRO A 432 -25.01 7.20 18.12
CA PRO A 432 -23.56 7.22 18.32
C PRO A 432 -22.95 5.82 18.45
N LYS A 433 -23.77 4.81 18.74
CA LYS A 433 -23.34 3.42 18.89
C LYS A 433 -23.61 2.55 17.68
N ASP A 434 -24.45 2.98 16.76
CA ASP A 434 -24.93 2.16 15.64
C ASP A 434 -24.68 2.82 14.31
N ASN A 435 -23.83 2.22 13.50
CA ASN A 435 -23.52 2.64 12.16
C ASN A 435 -23.81 1.53 11.15
N LEU A 436 -24.45 1.90 10.06
CA LEU A 436 -24.77 1.00 8.94
C LEU A 436 -24.11 1.53 7.66
N TYR A 437 -23.44 0.65 6.94
CA TYR A 437 -22.82 0.91 5.66
C TYR A 437 -23.35 -0.06 4.62
N LEU A 438 -23.85 0.46 3.52
CA LEU A 438 -24.22 -0.31 2.33
C LEU A 438 -23.25 0.08 1.23
N SER A 439 -22.51 -0.87 0.70
CA SER A 439 -21.64 -0.67 -0.46
C SER A 439 -22.07 -1.54 -1.63
N GLY A 440 -21.94 -0.99 -2.83
CA GLY A 440 -22.15 -1.69 -4.08
C GLY A 440 -21.05 -1.33 -5.06
N TYR A 441 -20.50 -2.33 -5.72
CA TYR A 441 -19.53 -2.22 -6.80
C TYR A 441 -19.98 -3.09 -7.97
N TYR A 442 -19.89 -2.56 -9.18
CA TYR A 442 -20.08 -3.31 -10.41
C TYR A 442 -19.10 -2.84 -11.47
N SER A 443 -18.51 -3.78 -12.18
CA SER A 443 -17.66 -3.48 -13.33
C SER A 443 -17.93 -4.41 -14.50
N HIS A 444 -17.66 -3.91 -15.69
CA HIS A 444 -17.77 -4.68 -16.93
C HIS A 444 -16.62 -4.32 -17.86
N ASP A 445 -15.91 -5.35 -18.31
CA ASP A 445 -14.82 -5.29 -19.26
C ASP A 445 -15.21 -5.95 -20.56
N ARG A 446 -14.78 -5.38 -21.67
CA ARG A 446 -14.90 -5.97 -23.00
C ARG A 446 -13.65 -5.69 -23.80
N PHE A 447 -13.22 -6.67 -24.54
CA PHE A 447 -12.14 -6.47 -25.50
C PHE A 447 -12.29 -7.42 -26.69
N ASN A 448 -11.79 -6.94 -27.82
CA ASN A 448 -11.78 -7.60 -29.08
C ASN A 448 -10.48 -7.20 -29.77
N PHE A 449 -9.44 -7.98 -29.56
CA PHE A 449 -8.13 -7.72 -30.18
C PHE A 449 -8.05 -8.28 -31.61
N ILE A 450 -8.76 -9.34 -31.86
CA ILE A 450 -8.89 -10.00 -33.16
C ILE A 450 -10.33 -9.82 -33.60
N GLU A 451 -10.57 -9.50 -34.87
CA GLU A 451 -11.85 -9.06 -35.39
C GLU A 451 -13.03 -10.00 -35.05
N ASN A 452 -12.77 -11.28 -34.99
CA ASN A 452 -13.78 -12.32 -34.80
C ASN A 452 -13.70 -13.04 -33.43
N GLU A 453 -13.05 -12.43 -32.45
CA GLU A 453 -13.04 -12.91 -31.05
C GLU A 453 -13.48 -11.81 -30.12
N LYS A 454 -14.41 -12.10 -29.24
CA LYS A 454 -14.87 -11.16 -28.18
C LYS A 454 -14.72 -11.79 -26.82
N TYR A 455 -14.19 -10.99 -25.91
CA TYR A 455 -14.04 -11.35 -24.50
C TYR A 455 -14.76 -10.33 -23.64
N SER A 456 -15.45 -10.79 -22.63
CA SER A 456 -16.06 -9.94 -21.61
C SER A 456 -15.97 -10.58 -20.25
N TYR A 457 -15.86 -9.78 -19.22
CA TYR A 457 -16.00 -10.23 -17.84
C TYR A 457 -16.60 -9.13 -16.98
N ALA A 458 -17.25 -9.52 -15.90
CA ALA A 458 -17.85 -8.62 -14.96
C ALA A 458 -17.55 -9.03 -13.50
N ASN A 459 -17.47 -8.05 -12.62
CA ASN A 459 -17.49 -8.24 -11.18
C ASN A 459 -18.68 -7.48 -10.60
N ALA A 460 -19.34 -8.08 -9.62
CA ALA A 460 -20.28 -7.40 -8.76
C ALA A 460 -19.97 -7.74 -7.31
N ASN A 461 -20.02 -6.73 -6.44
CA ASN A 461 -19.88 -6.87 -5.00
C ASN A 461 -20.93 -6.01 -4.33
N ALA A 462 -21.67 -6.57 -3.40
CA ALA A 462 -22.62 -5.85 -2.56
C ALA A 462 -22.41 -6.27 -1.11
N SER A 463 -22.16 -5.30 -0.22
CA SER A 463 -21.99 -5.57 1.20
C SER A 463 -22.79 -4.64 2.09
N LEU A 464 -23.36 -5.21 3.15
CA LEU A 464 -24.02 -4.52 4.23
C LEU A 464 -23.21 -4.74 5.50
N GLN A 465 -22.68 -3.67 6.07
CA GLN A 465 -21.91 -3.70 7.30
C GLN A 465 -22.65 -2.95 8.39
N TRP A 466 -22.88 -3.60 9.51
CA TRP A 466 -23.44 -2.98 10.70
C TRP A 466 -22.43 -3.06 11.84
N THR A 467 -22.13 -1.91 12.44
CA THR A 467 -21.25 -1.82 13.61
C THR A 467 -22.06 -1.35 14.80
N HIS A 468 -21.99 -2.09 15.91
CA HIS A 468 -22.61 -1.74 17.16
C HIS A 468 -21.54 -1.62 18.26
N LEU A 469 -21.57 -0.50 18.99
CA LEU A 469 -20.72 -0.26 20.17
C LEU A 469 -21.54 -0.53 21.43
N PHE A 470 -21.28 -1.64 22.12
CA PHE A 470 -21.85 -1.91 23.43
C PHE A 470 -21.37 -0.86 24.44
N ASN A 471 -20.08 -0.55 24.40
CA ASN A 471 -19.41 0.54 25.11
C ASN A 471 -18.12 0.89 24.38
N ASP A 472 -17.33 1.85 24.91
CA ASP A 472 -16.11 2.38 24.24
C ASP A 472 -15.05 1.29 23.98
N ASN A 473 -15.05 0.20 24.73
CA ASN A 473 -14.07 -0.88 24.67
C ASN A 473 -14.64 -2.21 24.14
N PHE A 474 -15.91 -2.29 23.78
CA PHE A 474 -16.53 -3.51 23.27
C PHE A 474 -17.45 -3.21 22.10
N ARG A 475 -17.10 -3.78 20.95
CA ARG A 475 -17.82 -3.59 19.69
C ARG A 475 -18.17 -4.91 19.02
N MET A 476 -19.20 -4.86 18.20
CA MET A 476 -19.61 -5.90 17.26
C MET A 476 -19.62 -5.35 15.85
N GLY A 477 -19.10 -6.11 14.91
CA GLY A 477 -19.25 -5.91 13.47
C GLY A 477 -20.06 -7.06 12.87
N THR A 478 -21.00 -6.76 12.01
CA THR A 478 -21.72 -7.75 11.21
C THR A 478 -21.57 -7.34 9.75
N THR A 479 -21.13 -8.28 8.92
CA THR A 479 -20.99 -8.04 7.47
C THR A 479 -21.72 -9.15 6.72
N ALA A 480 -22.67 -8.79 5.88
CA ALA A 480 -23.37 -9.70 4.99
C ALA A 480 -23.26 -9.21 3.56
N GLY A 481 -23.15 -10.10 2.60
CA GLY A 481 -23.04 -9.65 1.22
C GLY A 481 -23.08 -10.75 0.17
N TYR A 482 -22.91 -10.30 -1.06
CA TYR A 482 -22.93 -11.10 -2.27
C TYR A 482 -21.83 -10.64 -3.20
N ASP A 483 -21.06 -11.59 -3.72
CA ASP A 483 -20.02 -11.39 -4.73
C ASP A 483 -20.32 -12.21 -5.95
N HIS A 484 -20.12 -11.64 -7.12
CA HIS A 484 -20.29 -12.31 -8.41
C HIS A 484 -19.12 -11.99 -9.32
N TYR A 485 -18.67 -12.99 -10.05
CA TYR A 485 -17.72 -12.86 -11.13
C TYR A 485 -18.13 -13.76 -12.28
N ASP A 486 -18.19 -13.22 -13.48
CA ASP A 486 -18.42 -13.98 -14.69
C ASP A 486 -17.45 -13.57 -15.80
N TYR A 487 -17.14 -14.51 -16.68
CA TYR A 487 -16.56 -14.17 -17.97
C TYR A 487 -17.27 -14.90 -19.10
N ALA A 488 -17.16 -14.32 -20.29
CA ALA A 488 -17.62 -14.94 -21.55
C ALA A 488 -16.62 -14.67 -22.67
N THR A 489 -16.35 -15.70 -23.45
CA THR A 489 -15.59 -15.63 -24.69
C THR A 489 -16.47 -16.05 -25.84
N ARG A 490 -16.50 -15.25 -26.89
CA ARG A 490 -17.15 -15.60 -28.15
C ARG A 490 -16.12 -15.68 -29.25
N ASP A 491 -15.99 -16.85 -29.85
CA ASP A 491 -15.18 -17.09 -31.05
C ASP A 491 -16.09 -17.34 -32.27
N PHE A 492 -15.96 -16.48 -33.28
CA PHE A 492 -16.74 -16.58 -34.51
C PHE A 492 -15.88 -16.39 -35.76
N ARG A 493 -14.57 -16.76 -35.65
CA ARG A 493 -13.63 -16.72 -36.78
C ARG A 493 -14.06 -17.63 -37.93
N ASN A 494 -14.71 -18.75 -37.62
CA ASN A 494 -15.31 -19.62 -38.57
C ASN A 494 -16.77 -19.89 -38.17
N GLU A 495 -17.71 -19.60 -39.05
CA GLU A 495 -19.15 -19.73 -38.77
C GLU A 495 -19.55 -21.15 -38.34
N ASN A 496 -18.86 -22.19 -38.88
CA ASN A 496 -19.13 -23.56 -38.53
C ASN A 496 -18.60 -23.96 -37.14
N ASP A 497 -17.56 -23.31 -36.69
CA ASP A 497 -16.90 -23.58 -35.40
C ASP A 497 -17.16 -22.47 -34.37
N ALA A 498 -18.15 -21.61 -34.62
CA ALA A 498 -18.44 -20.48 -33.76
C ALA A 498 -19.11 -20.90 -32.45
N TYR A 499 -18.63 -20.36 -31.32
CA TYR A 499 -19.14 -20.71 -30.00
C TYR A 499 -19.10 -19.52 -29.02
N ASP A 500 -19.97 -19.62 -28.03
CA ASP A 500 -19.89 -18.87 -26.76
C ASP A 500 -19.42 -19.81 -25.66
N LEU A 501 -18.37 -19.39 -24.92
CA LEU A 501 -17.87 -20.07 -23.74
C LEU A 501 -17.99 -19.13 -22.56
N GLY A 502 -18.53 -19.60 -21.45
CA GLY A 502 -18.65 -18.79 -20.25
C GLY A 502 -18.51 -19.60 -18.96
N PHE A 503 -18.23 -18.91 -17.87
CA PHE A 503 -18.34 -19.45 -16.52
C PHE A 503 -18.74 -18.34 -15.53
N ASP A 504 -19.27 -18.75 -14.36
CA ASP A 504 -19.63 -17.83 -13.31
C ASP A 504 -19.34 -18.36 -11.90
N ILE A 505 -19.11 -17.42 -10.98
CA ILE A 505 -18.98 -17.66 -9.54
C ILE A 505 -19.97 -16.76 -8.84
N ASN A 506 -20.79 -17.36 -7.97
CA ASN A 506 -21.65 -16.66 -7.03
C ASN A 506 -21.23 -17.01 -5.60
N GLN A 507 -21.00 -16.02 -4.77
CA GLN A 507 -20.63 -16.18 -3.38
C GLN A 507 -21.55 -15.34 -2.49
N TYR A 508 -22.14 -15.96 -1.49
CA TYR A 508 -22.89 -15.28 -0.41
C TYR A 508 -22.08 -15.42 0.87
N TYR A 509 -22.06 -14.37 1.69
CA TYR A 509 -21.31 -14.43 2.94
C TYR A 509 -22.00 -13.70 4.08
N LEU A 510 -21.73 -14.20 5.30
CA LEU A 510 -22.10 -13.59 6.57
C LEU A 510 -20.91 -13.72 7.53
N LYS A 511 -20.51 -12.60 8.14
CA LYS A 511 -19.43 -12.53 9.11
C LYS A 511 -19.92 -11.79 10.35
N LEU A 512 -19.54 -12.28 11.51
CA LEU A 512 -19.80 -11.69 12.81
C LEU A 512 -18.48 -11.58 13.56
N ASP A 513 -18.11 -10.37 13.93
CA ASP A 513 -16.82 -10.06 14.53
C ASP A 513 -17.04 -9.28 15.82
N PHE A 514 -16.42 -9.70 16.90
CA PHE A 514 -16.44 -9.05 18.20
C PHE A 514 -15.02 -8.66 18.60
N THR A 515 -14.86 -7.47 19.15
CA THR A 515 -13.58 -6.99 19.70
C THR A 515 -13.83 -6.40 21.09
N ASN A 516 -13.07 -6.87 22.08
CA ASN A 516 -13.15 -6.42 23.46
C ASN A 516 -11.77 -6.01 23.99
N GLN A 517 -11.66 -4.76 24.43
CA GLN A 517 -10.48 -4.14 25.01
C GLN A 517 -10.67 -3.73 26.48
N GLN A 518 -11.65 -4.34 27.18
CA GLN A 518 -11.93 -4.01 28.57
C GLN A 518 -10.84 -4.46 29.55
N LEU A 519 -10.09 -5.50 29.19
CA LEU A 519 -8.93 -5.96 29.94
C LEU A 519 -7.71 -5.13 29.58
N GLN A 520 -7.05 -4.52 30.54
CA GLN A 520 -5.97 -3.55 30.32
C GLN A 520 -4.81 -4.05 29.45
N SER A 521 -4.51 -5.35 29.51
CA SER A 521 -3.37 -5.94 28.79
C SER A 521 -3.79 -6.87 27.65
N HIS A 522 -5.08 -6.97 27.36
CA HIS A 522 -5.61 -7.91 26.37
C HIS A 522 -6.57 -7.24 25.41
N GLU A 523 -6.41 -7.55 24.13
CA GLU A 523 -7.39 -7.27 23.11
C GLU A 523 -7.92 -8.58 22.56
N LEU A 524 -9.11 -8.96 23.04
CA LEU A 524 -9.79 -10.17 22.62
C LEU A 524 -10.63 -9.92 21.38
N ALA A 525 -10.41 -10.70 20.32
CA ALA A 525 -11.25 -10.73 19.14
C ALA A 525 -11.77 -12.15 18.89
N TRP A 526 -13.06 -12.29 18.60
CA TRP A 526 -13.66 -13.57 18.25
C TRP A 526 -14.81 -13.37 17.28
N GLY A 527 -15.17 -14.43 16.59
CA GLY A 527 -16.24 -14.31 15.61
C GLY A 527 -16.55 -15.59 14.87
N ALA A 528 -17.44 -15.45 13.92
CA ALA A 528 -17.89 -16.50 13.04
C ALA A 528 -18.00 -15.99 11.60
N SER A 529 -17.71 -16.84 10.64
CA SER A 529 -17.91 -16.55 9.21
C SER A 529 -18.56 -17.75 8.53
N ALA A 530 -19.42 -17.46 7.53
CA ALA A 530 -19.99 -18.45 6.65
C ALA A 530 -20.00 -17.90 5.23
N LEU A 531 -19.51 -18.70 4.27
CA LEU A 531 -19.50 -18.42 2.85
C LEU A 531 -20.20 -19.57 2.13
N MET A 532 -21.05 -19.25 1.17
CA MET A 532 -21.72 -20.21 0.31
C MET A 532 -21.32 -19.94 -1.13
N TYR A 533 -20.82 -20.97 -1.80
CA TYR A 533 -20.38 -20.95 -3.18
C TYR A 533 -21.41 -21.62 -4.09
N ASP A 534 -21.68 -21.03 -5.27
CA ASP A 534 -22.39 -21.64 -6.42
C ASP A 534 -21.58 -21.28 -7.67
N ILE A 535 -20.84 -22.26 -8.20
CA ILE A 535 -19.92 -22.07 -9.33
C ILE A 535 -20.43 -22.87 -10.52
N LEU A 536 -20.51 -22.24 -11.68
CA LEU A 536 -20.62 -22.89 -12.98
C LEU A 536 -19.22 -22.94 -13.61
N PRO A 537 -18.52 -24.07 -13.58
CA PRO A 537 -17.12 -24.16 -14.03
C PRO A 537 -16.91 -23.94 -15.52
N GLY A 538 -17.95 -24.10 -16.32
CA GLY A 538 -17.90 -23.82 -17.73
C GLY A 538 -19.17 -24.23 -18.47
N GLU A 539 -19.50 -23.46 -19.49
CA GLU A 539 -20.58 -23.73 -20.43
C GLU A 539 -20.12 -23.31 -21.83
N ILE A 540 -20.28 -24.19 -22.81
CA ILE A 540 -20.08 -23.88 -24.23
C ILE A 540 -21.40 -24.02 -24.98
N ARG A 541 -21.73 -23.04 -25.79
CA ARG A 541 -22.93 -22.99 -26.62
C ARG A 541 -22.58 -22.65 -28.06
N PRO A 542 -23.24 -23.26 -29.07
CA PRO A 542 -23.04 -22.86 -30.47
C PRO A 542 -23.46 -21.40 -30.67
N TYR A 543 -22.72 -20.65 -31.46
CA TYR A 543 -23.03 -19.27 -31.84
C TYR A 543 -23.39 -19.20 -33.33
N GLY A 544 -24.57 -18.66 -33.66
CA GLY A 544 -25.07 -18.61 -35.04
C GLY A 544 -25.74 -19.91 -35.51
N ALA A 545 -26.40 -19.85 -36.68
CA ALA A 545 -27.18 -20.96 -37.21
C ALA A 545 -26.34 -22.07 -37.89
N GLN A 546 -25.09 -21.74 -38.24
CA GLN A 546 -24.18 -22.68 -38.96
C GLN A 546 -23.24 -23.41 -38.04
N SER A 547 -23.16 -23.04 -36.76
CA SER A 547 -22.27 -23.67 -35.81
C SER A 547 -22.63 -25.12 -35.57
N ILE A 548 -21.63 -26.00 -35.72
CA ILE A 548 -21.71 -27.43 -35.44
C ILE A 548 -21.33 -27.83 -34.02
N TYR A 549 -20.95 -26.83 -33.20
CA TYR A 549 -20.64 -27.06 -31.78
C TYR A 549 -21.84 -27.68 -31.07
N SER A 550 -21.60 -28.77 -30.35
CA SER A 550 -22.60 -29.33 -29.45
C SER A 550 -22.60 -28.57 -28.13
N PRO A 551 -23.74 -28.10 -27.64
CA PRO A 551 -23.80 -27.43 -26.35
C PRO A 551 -23.35 -28.37 -25.23
N LYS A 552 -22.50 -27.86 -24.34
CA LYS A 552 -22.00 -28.59 -23.18
C LYS A 552 -21.97 -27.67 -21.96
N THR A 553 -22.53 -28.13 -20.86
CA THR A 553 -22.53 -27.42 -19.57
C THR A 553 -21.93 -28.34 -18.53
N LEU A 554 -20.87 -27.91 -17.86
CA LEU A 554 -20.27 -28.65 -16.75
C LEU A 554 -21.20 -28.62 -15.54
N GLN A 555 -21.06 -29.61 -14.67
CA GLN A 555 -21.88 -29.72 -13.47
C GLN A 555 -21.51 -28.57 -12.50
N LYS A 556 -22.55 -27.90 -11.97
CA LYS A 556 -22.39 -26.87 -10.96
C LYS A 556 -21.73 -27.41 -9.69
N GLU A 557 -20.89 -26.57 -9.10
CA GLU A 557 -20.23 -26.85 -7.84
C GLU A 557 -20.79 -25.98 -6.73
N LYS A 558 -21.26 -26.62 -5.67
CA LYS A 558 -21.82 -25.92 -4.50
C LYS A 558 -21.09 -26.33 -3.23
N ALA A 559 -20.75 -25.36 -2.40
CA ALA A 559 -20.14 -25.63 -1.11
C ALA A 559 -20.48 -24.55 -0.08
N VAL A 560 -20.32 -24.93 1.17
CA VAL A 560 -20.34 -24.02 2.31
C VAL A 560 -18.97 -24.09 2.99
N GLU A 561 -18.36 -22.93 3.21
CA GLU A 561 -17.20 -22.75 4.07
C GLU A 561 -17.64 -21.98 5.31
N ALA A 562 -17.44 -22.54 6.49
CA ALA A 562 -17.76 -21.92 7.75
C ALA A 562 -16.56 -21.93 8.68
N ALA A 563 -16.43 -20.93 9.55
CA ALA A 563 -15.37 -20.92 10.55
C ALA A 563 -15.78 -20.17 11.80
N LEU A 564 -15.18 -20.61 12.92
CA LEU A 564 -15.17 -19.89 14.18
C LEU A 564 -13.72 -19.51 14.50
N TYR A 565 -13.52 -18.35 15.08
CA TYR A 565 -12.20 -17.92 15.48
C TYR A 565 -12.20 -17.18 16.81
N VAL A 566 -11.06 -17.23 17.47
CA VAL A 566 -10.73 -16.41 18.64
C VAL A 566 -9.26 -16.02 18.55
N SER A 567 -8.96 -14.81 18.94
CA SER A 567 -7.58 -14.31 19.07
C SER A 567 -7.46 -13.37 20.26
N ASP A 568 -6.27 -13.34 20.83
CA ASP A 568 -5.90 -12.45 21.92
C ASP A 568 -4.57 -11.77 21.59
N GLU A 569 -4.55 -10.46 21.63
CA GLU A 569 -3.32 -9.68 21.64
C GLU A 569 -3.04 -9.30 23.10
N TRP A 570 -1.97 -9.87 23.63
CA TRP A 570 -1.61 -9.81 25.05
C TRP A 570 -0.30 -9.05 25.26
N ASP A 571 -0.40 -7.91 25.92
CA ASP A 571 0.76 -7.17 26.43
C ASP A 571 1.30 -7.82 27.72
N ILE A 572 2.17 -8.83 27.58
CA ILE A 572 2.75 -9.58 28.73
C ILE A 572 3.58 -8.64 29.60
N THR A 573 4.36 -7.79 28.97
CA THR A 573 5.13 -6.72 29.65
C THR A 573 5.21 -5.50 28.76
N SER A 574 5.77 -4.39 29.28
CA SER A 574 6.04 -3.20 28.46
C SER A 574 6.89 -3.46 27.21
N LYS A 575 7.65 -4.56 27.18
CA LYS A 575 8.56 -4.92 26.09
C LYS A 575 8.12 -6.12 25.29
N LEU A 576 7.29 -6.97 25.85
CA LEU A 576 6.88 -8.25 25.27
C LEU A 576 5.38 -8.28 25.03
N THR A 577 4.99 -8.37 23.77
CA THR A 577 3.61 -8.53 23.30
C THR A 577 3.50 -9.82 22.51
N ALA A 578 2.44 -10.59 22.76
CA ALA A 578 2.10 -11.77 22.00
C ALA A 578 0.72 -11.64 21.37
N SER A 579 0.55 -12.15 20.16
CA SER A 579 -0.77 -12.31 19.54
C SER A 579 -0.97 -13.78 19.24
N LEU A 580 -2.03 -14.37 19.79
CA LEU A 580 -2.36 -15.78 19.66
C LEU A 580 -3.75 -15.91 19.07
N GLY A 581 -3.92 -16.73 18.05
CA GLY A 581 -5.20 -16.92 17.39
C GLY A 581 -5.42 -18.37 16.97
N VAL A 582 -6.64 -18.81 17.08
CA VAL A 582 -7.12 -20.10 16.56
C VAL A 582 -8.35 -19.86 15.72
N ARG A 583 -8.36 -20.42 14.52
CA ARG A 583 -9.51 -20.49 13.63
C ARG A 583 -9.82 -21.96 13.38
N TYR A 584 -11.05 -22.36 13.50
CA TYR A 584 -11.49 -23.69 13.12
C TYR A 584 -12.37 -23.57 11.88
N SER A 585 -11.87 -24.07 10.74
CA SER A 585 -12.59 -24.02 9.47
C SER A 585 -13.24 -25.35 9.12
N LEU A 586 -14.40 -25.28 8.52
CA LEU A 586 -15.17 -26.39 7.99
C LEU A 586 -15.58 -26.03 6.57
N PHE A 587 -15.33 -26.95 5.65
CA PHE A 587 -15.77 -26.86 4.26
C PHE A 587 -16.56 -28.10 3.90
N SER A 588 -17.69 -27.92 3.25
CA SER A 588 -18.56 -29.03 2.82
C SER A 588 -19.03 -28.79 1.39
N ALA A 589 -18.68 -29.72 0.50
CA ALA A 589 -19.15 -29.73 -0.87
C ALA A 589 -20.49 -30.48 -0.98
N PHE A 590 -21.42 -29.99 -1.81
CA PHE A 590 -22.77 -30.50 -1.93
C PHE A 590 -23.11 -30.91 -3.36
N GLY A 591 -23.91 -31.99 -3.46
CA GLY A 591 -24.53 -32.44 -4.69
C GLY A 591 -25.92 -31.85 -4.93
N PRO A 592 -26.62 -32.27 -6.03
CA PRO A 592 -26.30 -33.49 -6.78
C PRO A 592 -25.08 -33.35 -7.68
N ARG A 593 -24.22 -34.39 -7.72
CA ARG A 593 -23.08 -34.48 -8.62
C ARG A 593 -22.79 -35.91 -9.01
N THR A 594 -22.56 -36.14 -10.29
CA THR A 594 -22.09 -37.39 -10.85
C THR A 594 -20.57 -37.31 -10.97
N TYR A 595 -19.87 -38.34 -10.49
CA TYR A 595 -18.43 -38.46 -10.55
C TYR A 595 -18.00 -39.87 -10.89
N ASN A 596 -16.82 -40.03 -11.51
CA ASN A 596 -16.24 -41.33 -11.75
C ASN A 596 -15.66 -41.90 -10.44
N THR A 597 -15.72 -43.20 -10.30
CA THR A 597 -14.98 -43.99 -9.31
C THR A 597 -13.75 -44.59 -9.95
N TYR A 598 -12.65 -44.63 -9.21
CA TYR A 598 -11.36 -45.07 -9.71
C TYR A 598 -10.84 -46.26 -8.92
N ALA A 599 -9.85 -47.01 -9.49
CA ALA A 599 -9.23 -48.12 -8.79
C ALA A 599 -8.67 -47.72 -7.44
N GLU A 600 -8.90 -48.54 -6.41
CA GLU A 600 -8.49 -48.23 -5.04
C GLU A 600 -6.95 -48.14 -4.92
N GLY A 601 -6.45 -47.10 -4.25
CA GLY A 601 -5.02 -46.85 -4.07
C GLY A 601 -4.31 -46.20 -5.24
N GLU A 602 -4.97 -45.95 -6.35
CA GLU A 602 -4.44 -45.25 -7.52
C GLU A 602 -4.91 -43.76 -7.58
N LEU A 603 -4.15 -42.93 -8.27
CA LEU A 603 -4.61 -41.58 -8.58
C LEU A 603 -5.63 -41.64 -9.73
N PRO A 604 -6.64 -40.72 -9.73
CA PRO A 604 -7.60 -40.65 -10.83
C PRO A 604 -6.92 -40.54 -12.19
N SER A 605 -7.33 -41.41 -13.11
CA SER A 605 -6.91 -41.39 -14.51
C SER A 605 -8.02 -41.93 -15.42
N THR A 606 -8.01 -41.57 -16.68
CA THR A 606 -8.99 -42.12 -17.68
C THR A 606 -8.87 -43.60 -17.86
N GLN A 607 -7.74 -44.20 -17.45
CA GLN A 607 -7.45 -45.65 -17.65
C GLN A 607 -7.93 -46.51 -16.49
N ASN A 608 -8.13 -45.96 -15.29
CA ASN A 608 -8.48 -46.70 -14.08
C ASN A 608 -9.89 -46.43 -13.55
N VAL A 609 -10.78 -45.92 -14.42
CA VAL A 609 -12.20 -45.72 -14.09
C VAL A 609 -12.87 -47.05 -13.84
N THR A 610 -13.45 -47.22 -12.65
CA THR A 610 -14.18 -48.49 -12.29
C THR A 610 -15.69 -48.37 -12.43
N GLY A 611 -16.20 -47.11 -12.44
CA GLY A 611 -17.63 -46.84 -12.58
C GLY A 611 -17.96 -45.38 -12.47
N SER A 612 -19.24 -45.05 -12.33
CA SER A 612 -19.75 -43.69 -12.13
C SER A 612 -20.85 -43.72 -11.08
N GLU A 613 -20.88 -42.75 -10.19
CA GLU A 613 -21.87 -42.64 -9.12
C GLU A 613 -22.42 -41.19 -9.06
N THR A 614 -23.74 -41.09 -8.84
CA THR A 614 -24.40 -39.83 -8.56
C THR A 614 -24.70 -39.75 -7.08
N LYS A 615 -24.13 -38.73 -6.40
CA LYS A 615 -24.34 -38.50 -4.97
C LYS A 615 -25.12 -37.21 -4.78
N HIS A 616 -26.08 -37.28 -3.87
CA HIS A 616 -26.91 -36.16 -3.43
C HIS A 616 -26.52 -35.73 -2.00
N GLY A 617 -26.80 -34.48 -1.65
CA GLY A 617 -26.48 -33.94 -0.35
C GLY A 617 -24.99 -33.70 -0.15
N ASN A 618 -24.43 -34.03 1.00
CA ASN A 618 -23.03 -33.85 1.31
C ASN A 618 -22.14 -34.82 0.51
N LEU A 619 -21.26 -34.27 -0.30
CA LEU A 619 -20.28 -35.05 -1.10
C LEU A 619 -19.04 -35.35 -0.27
N LYS A 620 -18.42 -34.33 0.29
CA LYS A 620 -17.19 -34.40 1.09
C LYS A 620 -17.12 -33.24 2.06
N THR A 621 -16.62 -33.51 3.25
CA THR A 621 -16.38 -32.48 4.26
C THR A 621 -14.92 -32.49 4.67
N TYR A 622 -14.31 -31.32 4.70
CA TYR A 622 -12.96 -31.06 5.23
C TYR A 622 -13.08 -30.08 6.38
N HIS A 623 -12.30 -30.28 7.42
CA HIS A 623 -12.29 -29.39 8.58
C HIS A 623 -10.95 -29.45 9.30
N GLY A 624 -10.68 -28.46 10.15
CA GLY A 624 -9.52 -28.50 11.04
C GLY A 624 -9.13 -27.14 11.57
N PRO A 625 -8.23 -27.14 12.56
CA PRO A 625 -7.74 -25.93 13.16
C PRO A 625 -6.70 -25.25 12.27
N GLU A 626 -6.64 -23.92 12.39
CA GLU A 626 -5.62 -23.05 11.86
C GLU A 626 -5.06 -22.23 13.04
N PHE A 627 -3.75 -22.33 13.25
CA PHE A 627 -3.06 -21.66 14.35
C PHE A 627 -2.30 -20.44 13.86
N ARG A 628 -2.33 -19.38 14.62
CA ARG A 628 -1.63 -18.14 14.36
C ARG A 628 -1.02 -17.65 15.64
N ALA A 629 0.28 -17.37 15.59
CA ALA A 629 0.98 -16.82 16.73
C ALA A 629 2.01 -15.80 16.25
N SER A 630 2.08 -14.69 16.95
CA SER A 630 3.09 -13.66 16.73
C SER A 630 3.62 -13.20 18.08
N LEU A 631 4.90 -12.92 18.12
CA LEU A 631 5.59 -12.44 19.31
C LEU A 631 6.44 -11.23 18.93
N ARG A 632 6.36 -10.18 19.72
CA ARG A 632 7.22 -9.00 19.60
C ARG A 632 7.99 -8.79 20.88
N TYR A 633 9.30 -8.57 20.75
CA TYR A 633 10.15 -8.12 21.85
C TYR A 633 10.80 -6.78 21.49
N ALA A 634 10.49 -5.73 22.24
CA ALA A 634 11.08 -4.41 22.10
C ALA A 634 12.35 -4.31 22.96
N PHE A 635 13.51 -4.27 22.31
CA PHE A 635 14.79 -4.03 23.02
C PHE A 635 14.89 -2.57 23.48
N THR A 636 14.46 -1.66 22.61
CA THR A 636 14.34 -0.22 22.83
C THR A 636 13.06 0.29 22.20
N ASP A 637 12.69 1.55 22.44
CA ASP A 637 11.54 2.18 21.79
C ASP A 637 11.65 2.25 20.26
N ASP A 638 12.90 2.20 19.74
CA ASP A 638 13.19 2.28 18.31
C ASP A 638 13.62 0.95 17.69
N PHE A 639 13.68 -0.13 18.45
CA PHE A 639 14.14 -1.43 17.94
C PHE A 639 13.36 -2.59 18.52
N SER A 640 12.77 -3.40 17.66
CA SER A 640 12.08 -4.63 18.04
C SER A 640 12.44 -5.81 17.14
N VAL A 641 12.26 -6.99 17.69
CA VAL A 641 12.31 -8.27 16.98
C VAL A 641 10.93 -8.91 17.06
N LYS A 642 10.46 -9.40 15.93
CA LYS A 642 9.16 -10.05 15.82
C LYS A 642 9.34 -11.45 15.23
N ALA A 643 8.56 -12.40 15.72
CA ALA A 643 8.51 -13.76 15.18
C ALA A 643 7.04 -14.16 15.00
N GLY A 644 6.76 -14.96 13.98
CA GLY A 644 5.39 -15.40 13.73
C GLY A 644 5.32 -16.77 13.08
N VAL A 645 4.21 -17.46 13.33
CA VAL A 645 3.84 -18.72 12.68
C VAL A 645 2.37 -18.68 12.33
N ASN A 646 2.03 -19.09 11.09
CA ASN A 646 0.66 -19.18 10.60
C ASN A 646 0.45 -20.52 9.92
N THR A 647 -0.66 -21.20 10.25
CA THR A 647 -1.19 -22.30 9.44
C THR A 647 -2.47 -21.85 8.75
N MET A 648 -2.69 -22.26 7.51
CA MET A 648 -3.80 -21.79 6.69
C MET A 648 -4.31 -22.89 5.77
N ARG A 649 -5.58 -22.79 5.34
CA ARG A 649 -6.25 -23.71 4.43
C ARG A 649 -6.94 -22.96 3.30
N GLN A 650 -7.00 -23.59 2.12
CA GLN A 650 -7.67 -23.05 0.95
C GLN A 650 -8.55 -24.10 0.30
N TYR A 651 -9.80 -23.74 0.01
CA TYR A 651 -10.83 -24.66 -0.48
C TYR A 651 -11.33 -24.35 -1.90
N ILE A 652 -10.94 -23.22 -2.45
CA ILE A 652 -11.22 -22.81 -3.83
C ILE A 652 -9.91 -22.53 -4.55
N HIS A 653 -9.75 -23.08 -5.74
CA HIS A 653 -8.51 -23.12 -6.49
C HIS A 653 -8.71 -22.55 -7.88
N LYS A 654 -7.72 -21.82 -8.37
CA LYS A 654 -7.70 -21.39 -9.76
C LYS A 654 -7.14 -22.49 -10.65
N VAL A 655 -7.83 -22.75 -11.73
CA VAL A 655 -7.46 -23.69 -12.75
C VAL A 655 -7.02 -22.93 -13.99
N SER A 656 -5.74 -22.97 -14.30
CA SER A 656 -5.16 -22.23 -15.41
C SER A 656 -3.94 -22.97 -15.95
N ASN A 657 -3.81 -23.01 -17.26
CA ASN A 657 -2.60 -23.45 -17.94
C ASN A 657 -1.74 -22.27 -18.39
N THR A 658 -2.11 -21.05 -18.01
CA THR A 658 -1.37 -19.84 -18.32
C THR A 658 -0.66 -19.32 -17.09
N MET A 659 0.56 -18.83 -17.27
CA MET A 659 1.40 -18.30 -16.20
C MET A 659 0.86 -16.97 -15.63
N VAL A 660 0.08 -16.27 -16.43
CA VAL A 660 -0.50 -14.99 -16.07
C VAL A 660 -1.96 -15.20 -15.74
N MET A 661 -2.41 -14.63 -14.62
CA MET A 661 -3.82 -14.64 -14.29
C MET A 661 -4.61 -14.00 -15.43
N SER A 662 -5.45 -14.80 -16.06
CA SER A 662 -6.32 -14.40 -17.17
C SER A 662 -7.76 -14.28 -16.67
N PRO A 663 -8.56 -13.37 -17.22
CA PRO A 663 -10.00 -13.39 -16.96
C PRO A 663 -10.66 -14.71 -17.37
N THR A 664 -10.04 -15.46 -18.27
CA THR A 664 -10.51 -16.77 -18.74
C THR A 664 -10.10 -17.94 -17.85
N ASP A 665 -9.37 -17.71 -16.75
CA ASP A 665 -9.07 -18.75 -15.78
C ASP A 665 -10.34 -19.21 -15.08
N THR A 666 -10.52 -20.51 -14.91
CA THR A 666 -11.66 -21.07 -14.19
C THR A 666 -11.33 -21.34 -12.72
N TRP A 667 -12.36 -21.50 -11.92
CA TRP A 667 -12.23 -21.80 -10.49
C TRP A 667 -12.87 -23.14 -10.17
N LYS A 668 -12.26 -23.85 -9.24
CA LYS A 668 -12.64 -25.19 -8.83
C LYS A 668 -12.69 -25.29 -7.31
N LEU A 669 -13.78 -25.83 -6.78
CA LEU A 669 -13.88 -26.12 -5.35
C LEU A 669 -13.18 -27.44 -5.02
N SER A 670 -12.66 -27.55 -3.79
CA SER A 670 -12.26 -28.84 -3.24
C SER A 670 -13.45 -29.79 -3.23
N ASP A 671 -13.18 -31.04 -3.56
CA ASP A 671 -14.19 -32.08 -3.64
C ASP A 671 -13.64 -33.42 -3.16
N MET A 672 -14.12 -34.52 -3.71
CA MET A 672 -13.70 -35.87 -3.30
C MET A 672 -12.28 -36.20 -3.70
N TYR A 673 -11.77 -35.61 -4.79
CA TYR A 673 -10.49 -35.90 -5.41
C TYR A 673 -9.50 -34.74 -5.34
N ILE A 674 -10.03 -33.54 -5.26
CA ILE A 674 -9.21 -32.32 -5.12
C ILE A 674 -9.24 -31.86 -3.66
N GLU A 675 -8.19 -32.19 -2.93
CA GLU A 675 -8.04 -31.86 -1.52
C GLU A 675 -7.73 -30.37 -1.30
N PRO A 676 -8.11 -29.81 -0.14
CA PRO A 676 -7.73 -28.46 0.22
C PRO A 676 -6.20 -28.28 0.24
N GLN A 677 -5.74 -27.16 -0.31
CA GLN A 677 -4.35 -26.75 -0.11
C GLN A 677 -4.14 -26.33 1.35
N THR A 678 -2.96 -26.68 1.88
CA THR A 678 -2.56 -26.26 3.22
C THR A 678 -1.21 -25.55 3.19
N GLY A 679 -1.06 -24.52 4.01
CA GLY A 679 0.16 -23.76 4.14
C GLY A 679 0.59 -23.61 5.60
N LEU A 680 1.90 -23.69 5.83
CA LEU A 680 2.55 -23.37 7.10
C LEU A 680 3.66 -22.37 6.83
N GLN A 681 3.63 -21.22 7.49
CA GLN A 681 4.64 -20.17 7.33
C GLN A 681 5.24 -19.81 8.67
N TYR A 682 6.58 -19.80 8.72
CA TYR A 682 7.40 -19.21 9.79
C TYR A 682 7.99 -17.89 9.30
N SER A 683 8.10 -16.94 10.18
CA SER A 683 8.64 -15.63 9.86
C SER A 683 9.40 -15.04 11.05
N LEU A 684 10.48 -14.32 10.77
CA LEU A 684 11.30 -13.60 11.75
C LEU A 684 11.68 -12.23 11.18
N GLY A 685 11.51 -11.17 11.95
CA GLY A 685 11.76 -9.80 11.49
C GLY A 685 12.46 -8.93 12.51
N PHE A 686 13.31 -8.04 12.04
CA PHE A 686 14.00 -7.00 12.79
C PHE A 686 13.54 -5.64 12.29
N TYR A 687 13.11 -4.78 13.21
CA TYR A 687 12.52 -3.49 12.90
C TYR A 687 13.23 -2.39 13.69
N LYS A 688 13.66 -1.37 12.98
CA LYS A 688 14.41 -0.26 13.55
C LYS A 688 13.90 1.07 13.02
N ASN A 689 13.57 1.98 13.93
CA ASN A 689 13.33 3.38 13.59
C ASN A 689 14.65 4.16 13.74
N LEU A 690 15.01 4.87 12.70
CA LEU A 690 16.24 5.66 12.60
C LEU A 690 15.89 7.15 12.53
N LEU A 691 16.86 8.02 12.83
CA LEU A 691 16.70 9.48 12.74
C LEU A 691 15.48 10.01 13.51
N GLY A 692 15.22 9.47 14.70
CA GLY A 692 14.08 9.90 15.53
C GLY A 692 12.71 9.52 14.97
N GLY A 693 12.64 8.45 14.16
CA GLY A 693 11.40 7.97 13.55
C GLY A 693 11.14 8.46 12.12
N ASP A 694 12.03 9.30 11.56
CA ASP A 694 11.90 9.76 10.18
C ASP A 694 12.20 8.69 9.13
N LEU A 695 12.93 7.64 9.52
CA LEU A 695 13.33 6.55 8.64
C LEU A 695 13.05 5.21 9.32
N GLU A 696 12.25 4.39 8.69
CA GLU A 696 11.88 3.04 9.12
C GLU A 696 12.70 2.02 8.34
N ALA A 697 13.35 1.11 9.04
CA ALA A 697 14.08 0.00 8.44
C ALA A 697 13.50 -1.33 8.94
N SER A 698 13.35 -2.28 8.03
CA SER A 698 12.97 -3.65 8.37
C SER A 698 13.78 -4.67 7.58
N VAL A 699 14.03 -5.81 8.23
CA VAL A 699 14.61 -7.02 7.64
C VAL A 699 13.73 -8.18 8.06
N GLU A 700 13.09 -8.83 7.11
CA GLU A 700 12.20 -9.96 7.37
C GLU A 700 12.67 -11.21 6.64
N GLY A 701 12.74 -12.34 7.34
CA GLY A 701 12.98 -13.66 6.76
C GLY A 701 11.73 -14.51 6.92
N TYR A 702 11.46 -15.36 5.92
CA TYR A 702 10.35 -16.31 5.98
C TYR A 702 10.69 -17.65 5.36
N TYR A 703 10.01 -18.69 5.84
CA TYR A 703 9.94 -20.02 5.24
C TYR A 703 8.47 -20.46 5.23
N LYS A 704 8.01 -20.94 4.08
CA LYS A 704 6.65 -21.43 3.86
C LYS A 704 6.71 -22.83 3.26
N SER A 705 5.92 -23.76 3.80
CA SER A 705 5.63 -25.06 3.16
C SER A 705 4.18 -25.10 2.68
N MET A 706 3.96 -25.74 1.56
CA MET A 706 2.66 -25.87 0.89
C MET A 706 2.43 -27.33 0.53
N ASN A 707 1.27 -27.87 0.89
CA ASN A 707 0.85 -29.22 0.52
C ASN A 707 -0.43 -29.15 -0.30
N ASN A 708 -0.66 -30.19 -1.11
CA ASN A 708 -1.78 -30.30 -2.04
C ASN A 708 -1.85 -29.11 -2.99
N TYR A 709 -0.70 -28.59 -3.40
CA TYR A 709 -0.62 -27.55 -4.43
C TYR A 709 -1.15 -28.16 -5.74
N LEU A 710 -2.00 -27.40 -6.47
CA LEU A 710 -2.55 -27.85 -7.74
C LEU A 710 -1.52 -27.65 -8.85
N ASP A 711 -0.93 -28.73 -9.34
CA ASP A 711 -0.16 -28.75 -10.57
C ASP A 711 -0.73 -29.80 -11.54
N TYR A 712 -0.31 -29.78 -12.78
CA TYR A 712 -0.94 -30.53 -13.88
C TYR A 712 0.07 -31.43 -14.56
N ARG A 713 -0.46 -32.55 -15.08
CA ARG A 713 0.31 -33.37 -16.01
C ARG A 713 0.59 -32.67 -17.33
N SER A 714 1.57 -33.11 -18.08
CA SER A 714 1.80 -32.62 -19.44
C SER A 714 0.61 -32.97 -20.34
N GLY A 715 0.13 -31.97 -21.11
CA GLY A 715 -1.03 -32.12 -21.99
C GLY A 715 -2.40 -32.09 -21.30
N ALA A 716 -2.46 -31.60 -20.04
CA ALA A 716 -3.70 -31.49 -19.29
C ALA A 716 -4.73 -30.61 -20.01
N GLN A 717 -5.97 -31.05 -20.04
CA GLN A 717 -7.12 -30.27 -20.50
C GLN A 717 -7.82 -29.66 -19.30
N LEU A 718 -7.68 -28.34 -19.14
CA LEU A 718 -8.21 -27.65 -17.98
C LEU A 718 -9.56 -26.98 -18.25
N LEU A 719 -9.85 -26.65 -19.50
CA LEU A 719 -11.06 -25.95 -19.91
C LEU A 719 -12.12 -26.97 -20.37
N MET A 720 -13.36 -26.85 -19.93
CA MET A 720 -14.50 -27.70 -20.26
C MET A 720 -14.26 -29.19 -19.97
N ASN A 721 -13.44 -29.51 -18.96
CA ASN A 721 -13.11 -30.84 -18.52
C ASN A 721 -14.07 -31.30 -17.41
N ASP A 722 -14.86 -32.36 -17.65
CA ASP A 722 -15.77 -32.97 -16.67
C ASP A 722 -15.02 -33.69 -15.54
N HIS A 723 -13.78 -34.11 -15.81
CA HIS A 723 -12.96 -34.99 -14.97
C HIS A 723 -11.58 -34.38 -14.72
N LEU A 724 -11.57 -33.13 -14.27
CA LEU A 724 -10.35 -32.38 -13.99
C LEU A 724 -9.40 -33.10 -13.02
N GLU A 725 -9.96 -33.92 -12.13
CA GLU A 725 -9.22 -34.78 -11.20
C GLU A 725 -8.26 -35.75 -11.89
N THR A 726 -8.47 -36.07 -13.17
CA THR A 726 -7.55 -36.96 -13.93
C THR A 726 -6.32 -36.22 -14.45
N ASP A 727 -6.36 -34.87 -14.47
CA ASP A 727 -5.31 -34.04 -15.02
C ASP A 727 -4.50 -33.28 -13.95
N VAL A 728 -5.01 -33.27 -12.71
CA VAL A 728 -4.34 -32.66 -11.54
C VAL A 728 -3.49 -33.69 -10.83
N LEU A 729 -2.30 -33.29 -10.42
CA LEU A 729 -1.34 -34.12 -9.69
C LEU A 729 -1.02 -33.54 -8.32
N PRO A 730 -1.01 -34.34 -7.25
CA PRO A 730 -0.60 -33.94 -5.93
C PRO A 730 0.83 -33.37 -5.96
N THR A 731 0.95 -32.13 -5.55
CA THR A 731 2.24 -31.42 -5.59
C THR A 731 2.51 -30.77 -4.23
N GLU A 732 3.72 -30.89 -3.75
CA GLU A 732 4.22 -30.17 -2.58
C GLU A 732 5.11 -29.02 -3.01
N GLY A 733 5.18 -27.99 -2.17
CA GLY A 733 5.99 -26.83 -2.44
C GLY A 733 6.62 -26.25 -1.19
N TYR A 734 7.70 -25.52 -1.38
CA TYR A 734 8.24 -24.64 -0.36
C TYR A 734 8.69 -23.31 -0.95
N ALA A 735 8.64 -22.27 -0.11
CA ALA A 735 9.19 -20.98 -0.45
C ALA A 735 9.96 -20.41 0.74
N TYR A 736 11.05 -19.69 0.46
CA TYR A 736 11.79 -18.94 1.46
C TYR A 736 12.32 -17.64 0.89
N GLY A 737 12.56 -16.67 1.74
CA GLY A 737 13.12 -15.41 1.30
C GLY A 737 13.51 -14.48 2.44
N VAL A 738 14.24 -13.44 2.04
CA VAL A 738 14.63 -12.31 2.90
C VAL A 738 14.17 -11.04 2.21
N GLU A 739 13.43 -10.20 2.95
CA GLU A 739 12.90 -8.91 2.53
C GLU A 739 13.63 -7.81 3.30
N LEU A 740 14.18 -6.85 2.60
CA LEU A 740 14.80 -5.64 3.16
C LEU A 740 13.95 -4.45 2.74
N MET A 741 13.64 -3.57 3.66
CA MET A 741 12.90 -2.33 3.38
C MET A 741 13.49 -1.17 4.15
N LEU A 742 13.62 -0.04 3.47
CA LEU A 742 13.95 1.25 4.04
C LEU A 742 12.89 2.24 3.57
N LYS A 743 12.07 2.74 4.50
CA LYS A 743 10.93 3.61 4.22
C LYS A 743 11.08 4.94 4.93
N ARG A 744 10.86 6.00 4.19
CA ARG A 744 10.70 7.35 4.74
C ARG A 744 9.25 7.79 4.54
N PRO A 745 8.41 7.69 5.58
CA PRO A 745 6.96 7.91 5.43
C PRO A 745 6.58 9.37 5.22
N LYS A 746 7.43 10.32 5.61
CA LYS A 746 7.12 11.76 5.59
C LYS A 746 8.34 12.63 5.22
N GLY A 747 8.08 13.92 4.94
CA GLY A 747 9.08 14.92 4.59
C GLY A 747 9.14 15.22 3.09
N LYS A 748 10.02 16.16 2.69
CA LYS A 748 10.16 16.57 1.27
C LYS A 748 10.56 15.42 0.35
N LEU A 749 11.40 14.51 0.84
CA LEU A 749 11.71 13.24 0.20
C LEU A 749 11.00 12.15 1.00
N ASN A 750 10.04 11.48 0.41
CA ASN A 750 9.34 10.34 0.99
C ASN A 750 9.28 9.17 0.00
N GLY A 751 8.99 7.97 0.49
CA GLY A 751 8.96 6.76 -0.31
C GLY A 751 9.71 5.62 0.35
N TRP A 752 10.07 4.60 -0.43
CA TRP A 752 10.78 3.42 0.07
C TRP A 752 11.72 2.82 -0.97
N VAL A 753 12.69 2.10 -0.46
CA VAL A 753 13.56 1.19 -1.21
C VAL A 753 13.38 -0.19 -0.62
N SER A 754 13.16 -1.18 -1.45
CA SER A 754 13.04 -2.56 -1.01
C SER A 754 13.88 -3.51 -1.89
N TYR A 755 14.36 -4.56 -1.27
CA TYR A 755 15.03 -5.66 -1.95
C TYR A 755 14.54 -6.98 -1.36
N THR A 756 14.18 -7.91 -2.23
CA THR A 756 13.75 -9.25 -1.84
C THR A 756 14.60 -10.29 -2.55
N TYR A 757 15.20 -11.18 -1.78
CA TYR A 757 15.71 -12.45 -2.28
C TYR A 757 14.75 -13.56 -1.89
N SER A 758 14.26 -14.35 -2.86
CA SER A 758 13.39 -15.49 -2.52
C SER A 758 13.41 -16.59 -3.58
N ARG A 759 13.09 -17.80 -3.13
CA ARG A 759 12.94 -18.97 -4.00
C ARG A 759 11.61 -19.65 -3.70
N THR A 760 11.01 -20.18 -4.74
CA THR A 760 9.80 -21.02 -4.67
C THR A 760 9.99 -22.26 -5.50
N MET A 761 9.89 -23.43 -4.86
CA MET A 761 10.16 -24.71 -5.47
C MET A 761 8.96 -25.64 -5.31
N LEU A 762 8.69 -26.43 -6.32
CA LEU A 762 7.61 -27.41 -6.38
C LEU A 762 8.17 -28.78 -6.64
N ARG A 763 7.47 -29.83 -6.21
CA ARG A 763 7.84 -31.22 -6.45
C ARG A 763 6.61 -32.12 -6.45
N GLN A 764 6.56 -33.05 -7.40
CA GLN A 764 5.63 -34.16 -7.41
C GLN A 764 6.31 -35.39 -6.82
N ASN A 765 6.00 -35.72 -5.57
CA ASN A 765 6.66 -36.78 -4.80
C ASN A 765 5.69 -37.88 -4.34
N ASP A 766 4.48 -37.95 -4.95
CA ASP A 766 3.52 -39.01 -4.64
C ASP A 766 3.93 -40.29 -5.39
N PRO A 767 4.16 -41.44 -4.71
CA PRO A 767 4.60 -42.68 -5.34
C PRO A 767 3.59 -43.26 -6.31
N ARG A 768 2.35 -42.82 -6.29
CA ARG A 768 1.28 -43.22 -7.24
C ARG A 768 1.40 -42.53 -8.59
N ILE A 769 2.23 -41.48 -8.72
CA ILE A 769 2.45 -40.78 -9.98
C ILE A 769 3.43 -41.57 -10.82
N ALA A 770 2.94 -42.17 -11.92
CA ALA A 770 3.78 -43.00 -12.79
C ALA A 770 4.88 -42.24 -13.52
N SER A 771 4.62 -40.96 -13.87
CA SER A 771 5.58 -40.07 -14.56
C SER A 771 5.53 -38.69 -13.91
N PRO A 772 6.24 -38.52 -12.80
CA PRO A 772 6.26 -37.21 -12.12
C PRO A 772 7.03 -36.20 -12.96
N VAL A 773 6.65 -34.93 -12.86
CA VAL A 773 7.36 -33.82 -13.49
C VAL A 773 8.81 -33.83 -13.04
N ASN A 774 9.76 -33.69 -13.99
CA ASN A 774 11.19 -33.66 -13.75
C ASN A 774 11.70 -34.87 -12.93
N ASP A 775 11.10 -36.07 -13.15
CA ASP A 775 11.47 -37.30 -12.43
C ASP A 775 11.31 -37.21 -10.91
N GLY A 776 10.40 -36.34 -10.42
CA GLY A 776 10.17 -36.11 -8.99
C GLY A 776 11.22 -35.24 -8.31
N GLU A 777 12.08 -34.56 -9.08
CA GLU A 777 13.02 -33.58 -8.55
C GLU A 777 12.34 -32.23 -8.28
N TRP A 778 12.96 -31.41 -7.42
CA TRP A 778 12.51 -30.05 -7.17
C TRP A 778 12.72 -29.15 -8.41
N TYR A 779 11.68 -28.42 -8.82
CA TYR A 779 11.74 -27.44 -9.89
C TYR A 779 11.16 -26.09 -9.44
N PRO A 780 11.65 -24.96 -9.98
CA PRO A 780 11.15 -23.67 -9.62
C PRO A 780 9.69 -23.47 -10.08
N ALA A 781 8.88 -22.85 -9.25
CA ALA A 781 7.55 -22.42 -9.65
C ALA A 781 7.64 -21.38 -10.79
N GLU A 782 6.64 -21.31 -11.66
CA GLU A 782 6.63 -20.41 -12.82
C GLU A 782 6.81 -18.94 -12.50
N TYR A 783 6.45 -18.54 -11.28
CA TYR A 783 6.60 -17.17 -10.74
C TYR A 783 7.84 -17.01 -9.86
N ASP A 784 8.77 -17.97 -9.82
CA ASP A 784 10.02 -17.87 -9.08
C ASP A 784 10.95 -16.84 -9.71
N LYS A 785 11.17 -15.72 -9.01
CA LYS A 785 12.09 -14.64 -9.35
C LYS A 785 13.02 -14.42 -8.17
N PRO A 786 14.28 -14.91 -8.21
CA PRO A 786 15.18 -14.85 -7.07
C PRO A 786 15.43 -13.43 -6.54
N HIS A 787 15.69 -12.48 -7.39
CA HIS A 787 16.00 -11.10 -7.01
C HIS A 787 14.90 -10.16 -7.46
N ASP A 788 14.46 -9.28 -6.57
CA ASP A 788 13.46 -8.26 -6.81
C ASP A 788 13.89 -6.98 -6.06
N PHE A 789 14.10 -5.90 -6.79
CA PHE A 789 14.48 -4.59 -6.26
C PHE A 789 13.47 -3.56 -6.70
N LYS A 790 12.98 -2.76 -5.75
CA LYS A 790 12.03 -1.68 -6.00
C LYS A 790 12.43 -0.42 -5.29
N LEU A 791 12.30 0.70 -5.98
CA LEU A 791 12.44 2.03 -5.43
C LEU A 791 11.21 2.84 -5.82
N VAL A 792 10.56 3.39 -4.83
CA VAL A 792 9.47 4.36 -4.99
C VAL A 792 9.89 5.61 -4.24
N GLY A 793 10.08 6.71 -4.96
CA GLY A 793 10.51 7.96 -4.38
C GLY A 793 9.68 9.13 -4.87
N ASN A 794 9.30 10.01 -3.96
CA ASN A 794 8.66 11.28 -4.26
C ASN A 794 9.44 12.42 -3.62
N TYR A 795 9.78 13.42 -4.40
CA TYR A 795 10.47 14.62 -3.93
C TYR A 795 9.62 15.86 -4.15
N GLN A 796 9.29 16.53 -3.07
CA GLN A 796 8.52 17.77 -3.09
C GLN A 796 9.48 18.96 -3.14
N PHE A 797 9.59 19.59 -4.31
CA PHE A 797 10.40 20.80 -4.51
C PHE A 797 9.81 22.00 -3.77
N THR A 798 8.49 22.19 -3.95
CA THR A 798 7.69 23.23 -3.32
C THR A 798 6.29 22.69 -3.04
N GLN A 799 5.44 23.47 -2.40
CA GLN A 799 4.01 23.09 -2.20
C GLN A 799 3.26 22.89 -3.54
N ARG A 800 3.81 23.38 -4.66
CA ARG A 800 3.19 23.29 -5.98
C ARG A 800 3.77 22.20 -6.86
N TYR A 801 5.03 21.87 -6.70
CA TYR A 801 5.78 21.01 -7.62
C TYR A 801 6.40 19.84 -6.88
N SER A 802 6.14 18.64 -7.37
CA SER A 802 6.83 17.43 -6.93
C SER A 802 7.19 16.56 -8.13
N ALA A 803 8.20 15.74 -7.96
CA ALA A 803 8.56 14.69 -8.91
C ALA A 803 8.57 13.36 -8.21
N SER A 804 8.19 12.31 -8.93
CA SER A 804 8.16 10.95 -8.40
C SER A 804 8.86 10.01 -9.37
N LEU A 805 9.60 9.06 -8.80
CA LEU A 805 10.44 8.10 -9.52
C LEU A 805 10.12 6.70 -9.00
N ASN A 806 9.85 5.77 -9.93
CA ASN A 806 9.78 4.34 -9.65
C ASN A 806 10.89 3.62 -10.41
N ILE A 807 11.55 2.69 -9.74
CA ILE A 807 12.47 1.74 -10.36
C ILE A 807 12.03 0.33 -9.96
N ASP A 808 11.89 -0.54 -10.92
CA ASP A 808 11.51 -1.94 -10.73
C ASP A 808 12.49 -2.84 -11.48
N TYR A 809 13.20 -3.70 -10.75
CA TYR A 809 14.07 -4.71 -11.30
C TYR A 809 13.72 -6.07 -10.72
N SER A 810 13.57 -7.06 -11.57
CA SER A 810 13.46 -8.46 -11.12
C SER A 810 14.15 -9.42 -12.09
N THR A 811 14.69 -10.50 -11.54
CA THR A 811 15.20 -11.61 -12.36
C THR A 811 14.09 -12.21 -13.21
N GLY A 812 14.46 -12.72 -14.38
CA GLY A 812 13.54 -13.38 -15.28
C GLY A 812 12.87 -14.58 -14.62
N ARG A 813 11.60 -14.78 -14.93
CA ARG A 813 10.85 -15.95 -14.48
C ARG A 813 11.30 -17.22 -15.21
N PRO A 814 11.09 -18.40 -14.61
CA PRO A 814 11.37 -19.67 -15.27
C PRO A 814 10.43 -19.92 -16.46
N MET A 815 10.89 -20.72 -17.38
CA MET A 815 10.12 -21.23 -18.50
C MET A 815 10.63 -22.61 -18.96
N THR A 816 9.77 -23.38 -19.59
CA THR A 816 10.11 -24.61 -20.28
C THR A 816 10.40 -24.28 -21.74
N MET A 817 11.52 -24.73 -22.28
CA MET A 817 11.99 -24.42 -23.63
C MET A 817 12.05 -25.68 -24.51
N PRO A 818 11.60 -25.63 -25.77
CA PRO A 818 11.87 -26.72 -26.69
C PRO A 818 13.38 -26.80 -26.99
N VAL A 819 13.94 -27.99 -26.85
CA VAL A 819 15.37 -28.28 -27.06
C VAL A 819 15.63 -29.04 -28.36
N SER A 820 14.62 -29.69 -28.87
CA SER A 820 14.66 -30.41 -30.17
C SER A 820 13.25 -30.54 -30.74
N GLN A 821 13.18 -31.08 -31.94
CA GLN A 821 11.90 -31.45 -32.61
C GLN A 821 12.01 -32.84 -33.18
N TYR A 822 10.88 -33.53 -33.27
CA TYR A 822 10.78 -34.80 -33.90
C TYR A 822 9.46 -34.90 -34.65
N TYR A 823 9.44 -35.73 -35.68
CA TYR A 823 8.21 -36.01 -36.38
C TYR A 823 7.44 -37.14 -35.69
N ASP A 824 6.24 -36.80 -35.20
CA ASP A 824 5.34 -37.78 -34.59
C ASP A 824 4.43 -38.39 -35.63
N HIS A 825 4.67 -39.67 -35.93
CA HIS A 825 3.91 -40.42 -36.90
C HIS A 825 2.46 -40.66 -36.49
N THR A 826 2.13 -40.59 -35.18
CA THR A 826 0.78 -40.82 -34.67
C THR A 826 -0.16 -39.66 -35.00
N ILE A 827 0.34 -38.47 -34.95
CA ILE A 827 -0.43 -37.25 -35.27
C ILE A 827 -0.08 -36.68 -36.65
N GLY A 828 0.92 -37.25 -37.34
CA GLY A 828 1.36 -36.81 -38.65
C GLY A 828 1.98 -35.40 -38.68
N ALA A 829 2.55 -34.92 -37.55
CA ALA A 829 3.07 -33.56 -37.39
C ALA A 829 4.42 -33.56 -36.69
N THR A 830 5.19 -32.49 -36.97
CA THR A 830 6.41 -32.23 -36.21
C THR A 830 6.07 -31.65 -34.85
N THR A 831 6.58 -32.25 -33.78
CA THR A 831 6.34 -31.90 -32.38
C THR A 831 7.63 -31.49 -31.74
N PHE A 832 7.53 -30.63 -30.75
CA PHE A 832 8.67 -30.18 -29.95
C PHE A 832 8.98 -31.16 -28.81
N TYR A 833 10.26 -31.40 -28.59
CA TYR A 833 10.76 -32.05 -27.39
C TYR A 833 11.28 -30.96 -26.45
N TYR A 834 10.76 -30.94 -25.23
CA TYR A 834 11.00 -29.83 -24.26
C TYR A 834 12.08 -30.19 -23.24
N SER A 835 12.75 -29.14 -22.71
CA SER A 835 13.60 -29.20 -21.53
C SER A 835 12.81 -29.70 -20.30
N LYS A 836 13.52 -29.95 -19.20
CA LYS A 836 12.85 -30.08 -17.89
C LYS A 836 11.96 -28.86 -17.62
N ARG A 837 10.83 -29.09 -16.90
CA ARG A 837 9.89 -28.00 -16.59
C ARG A 837 10.61 -26.89 -15.84
N ASN A 838 10.43 -25.65 -16.31
CA ASN A 838 10.94 -24.41 -15.68
C ASN A 838 12.47 -24.37 -15.50
N GLU A 839 13.22 -25.04 -16.37
CA GLU A 839 14.68 -25.13 -16.30
C GLU A 839 15.39 -23.84 -16.71
N VAL A 840 14.84 -23.14 -17.68
CA VAL A 840 15.44 -21.93 -18.29
C VAL A 840 14.73 -20.68 -17.78
N ARG A 841 15.36 -19.50 -17.88
CA ARG A 841 14.74 -18.24 -17.50
C ARG A 841 14.64 -17.27 -18.69
N ILE A 842 13.53 -16.53 -18.74
CA ILE A 842 13.43 -15.37 -19.64
C ILE A 842 14.37 -14.25 -19.18
N PRO A 843 14.71 -13.29 -20.05
CA PRO A 843 15.52 -12.12 -19.64
C PRO A 843 14.95 -11.34 -18.45
N ASP A 844 15.83 -10.75 -17.67
CA ASP A 844 15.48 -9.93 -16.52
C ASP A 844 14.62 -8.74 -16.88
N TYR A 845 13.72 -8.41 -16.00
CA TYR A 845 12.84 -7.26 -16.08
C TYR A 845 13.51 -6.03 -15.47
N PHE A 846 13.42 -4.88 -16.14
CA PHE A 846 13.86 -3.60 -15.60
C PHE A 846 13.02 -2.46 -16.17
N ARG A 847 12.48 -1.61 -15.29
CA ARG A 847 11.68 -0.46 -15.66
C ARG A 847 11.98 0.75 -14.79
N VAL A 848 11.94 1.91 -15.40
CA VAL A 848 12.03 3.20 -14.72
C VAL A 848 10.85 4.06 -15.18
N ASP A 849 10.09 4.59 -14.21
CA ASP A 849 8.97 5.49 -14.46
C ASP A 849 9.23 6.82 -13.76
N LEU A 850 8.90 7.91 -14.42
CA LEU A 850 9.10 9.27 -13.91
C LEU A 850 7.82 10.08 -14.08
N SER A 851 7.44 10.82 -13.06
CA SER A 851 6.34 11.79 -13.17
C SER A 851 6.65 13.12 -12.51
N PHE A 852 6.03 14.15 -13.04
CA PHE A 852 6.02 15.52 -12.51
C PHE A 852 4.59 15.90 -12.15
N ASN A 853 4.41 16.36 -10.92
CA ASN A 853 3.12 16.73 -10.37
C ASN A 853 3.08 18.24 -10.13
N ILE A 854 2.00 18.89 -10.57
CA ILE A 854 1.79 20.32 -10.48
C ILE A 854 0.46 20.59 -9.77
N LYS A 855 0.50 21.31 -8.65
CA LYS A 855 -0.67 21.73 -7.86
C LYS A 855 -0.84 23.25 -7.96
N PRO A 856 -1.49 23.78 -9.01
CA PRO A 856 -1.66 25.22 -9.18
C PRO A 856 -2.42 25.85 -8.03
N THR A 857 -3.45 25.16 -7.53
CA THR A 857 -4.30 25.61 -6.44
C THR A 857 -3.86 24.94 -5.14
N HIS A 858 -2.89 25.56 -4.45
CA HIS A 858 -2.37 25.05 -3.17
C HIS A 858 -2.95 25.74 -1.93
N ARG A 859 -3.79 26.75 -2.12
CA ARG A 859 -4.43 27.47 -1.00
C ARG A 859 -5.55 26.62 -0.41
N LEU A 860 -5.47 26.30 0.87
CA LEU A 860 -6.45 25.51 1.62
C LEU A 860 -7.88 26.09 1.58
N THR A 861 -7.99 27.42 1.42
CA THR A 861 -9.28 28.13 1.34
C THR A 861 -9.90 28.15 -0.07
N ALA A 862 -9.23 27.56 -1.06
CA ALA A 862 -9.77 27.53 -2.42
C ALA A 862 -10.96 26.56 -2.50
N LYS A 863 -12.00 26.94 -3.22
CA LYS A 863 -13.19 26.10 -3.44
C LYS A 863 -12.91 24.91 -4.36
N THR A 864 -11.90 25.05 -5.22
CA THR A 864 -11.49 24.02 -6.16
C THR A 864 -9.99 23.80 -6.07
N HIS A 865 -9.58 22.55 -6.06
CA HIS A 865 -8.17 22.15 -6.06
C HIS A 865 -7.88 21.40 -7.35
N THR A 866 -6.92 21.90 -8.12
CA THR A 866 -6.49 21.28 -9.38
C THR A 866 -5.14 20.62 -9.21
N PHE A 867 -4.98 19.50 -9.88
CA PHE A 867 -3.78 18.71 -9.85
C PHE A 867 -3.48 18.17 -11.25
N PHE A 868 -2.29 18.45 -11.76
CA PHE A 868 -1.81 17.94 -13.04
C PHE A 868 -0.66 16.99 -12.81
N THR A 869 -0.68 15.85 -13.48
CA THR A 869 0.45 14.93 -13.55
C THR A 869 0.87 14.76 -15.00
N ILE A 870 2.16 14.89 -15.26
CA ILE A 870 2.78 14.57 -16.55
C ILE A 870 3.88 13.58 -16.25
N GLY A 871 3.95 12.48 -16.99
CA GLY A 871 4.97 11.47 -16.73
C GLY A 871 5.29 10.62 -17.95
N VAL A 872 6.24 9.75 -17.74
CA VAL A 872 6.66 8.75 -18.73
C VAL A 872 6.76 7.40 -18.03
N TYR A 873 6.01 6.45 -18.51
CA TYR A 873 6.10 5.05 -18.13
C TYR A 873 7.12 4.35 -19.00
N ASN A 874 7.97 3.50 -18.42
CA ASN A 874 9.10 2.85 -19.10
C ASN A 874 10.04 3.88 -19.77
N LEU A 875 10.56 4.84 -19.01
CA LEU A 875 11.39 5.95 -19.47
C LEU A 875 12.56 5.51 -20.35
N LEU A 876 13.13 4.34 -20.08
CA LEU A 876 14.28 3.81 -20.83
C LEU A 876 13.88 3.07 -22.11
N GLY A 877 12.59 2.89 -22.38
CA GLY A 877 12.10 2.20 -23.57
C GLY A 877 12.54 0.73 -23.66
N ARG A 878 12.84 0.09 -22.50
CA ARG A 878 13.29 -1.29 -22.50
C ARG A 878 12.17 -2.22 -22.93
N LYS A 879 12.46 -3.11 -23.86
CA LYS A 879 11.58 -4.19 -24.30
C LYS A 879 11.62 -5.33 -23.28
N ASN A 880 10.86 -5.17 -22.18
CA ASN A 880 10.75 -6.20 -21.18
C ASN A 880 9.99 -7.41 -21.76
N VAL A 881 10.58 -8.59 -21.62
CA VAL A 881 10.00 -9.81 -22.18
C VAL A 881 8.84 -10.26 -21.32
N TYR A 882 7.64 -10.28 -21.90
CA TYR A 882 6.43 -10.80 -21.28
C TYR A 882 6.32 -12.31 -21.46
N SER A 883 6.54 -12.79 -22.69
CA SER A 883 6.46 -14.20 -23.07
C SER A 883 7.46 -14.51 -24.17
N ILE A 884 7.85 -15.76 -24.30
CA ILE A 884 8.58 -16.30 -25.45
C ILE A 884 7.74 -17.42 -26.01
N TYR A 885 7.45 -17.37 -27.31
CA TYR A 885 6.82 -18.45 -28.04
C TYR A 885 7.78 -18.98 -29.11
N PHE A 886 7.60 -20.24 -29.44
CA PHE A 886 8.47 -20.95 -30.35
C PHE A 886 7.68 -21.37 -31.58
N GLN A 887 8.30 -21.27 -32.75
CA GLN A 887 7.75 -21.72 -34.01
C GLN A 887 8.77 -22.59 -34.74
N ASN A 888 8.29 -23.56 -35.44
CA ASN A 888 9.10 -24.34 -36.37
C ASN A 888 9.06 -23.65 -37.72
N GLU A 889 10.22 -23.16 -38.20
CA GLU A 889 10.37 -22.50 -39.49
C GLU A 889 10.99 -23.45 -40.54
N GLY A 890 10.61 -24.71 -40.50
CA GLY A 890 11.06 -25.69 -41.48
C GLY A 890 12.58 -25.93 -41.39
N ASP A 891 13.30 -25.64 -42.48
CA ASP A 891 14.73 -25.90 -42.60
C ASP A 891 15.57 -25.07 -41.61
N ASP A 892 15.04 -23.93 -41.16
CA ASP A 892 15.69 -23.07 -40.18
C ASP A 892 15.55 -23.57 -38.72
N GLY A 893 14.79 -24.62 -38.48
CA GLY A 893 14.61 -25.26 -37.20
C GLY A 893 13.72 -24.44 -36.24
N ILE A 894 13.96 -24.56 -34.93
CA ILE A 894 13.18 -23.94 -33.86
C ILE A 894 13.62 -22.48 -33.66
N LYS A 895 12.73 -21.53 -33.86
CA LYS A 895 12.96 -20.12 -33.56
C LYS A 895 12.09 -19.65 -32.41
N GLY A 896 12.74 -18.94 -31.46
CA GLY A 896 12.07 -18.33 -30.32
C GLY A 896 11.82 -16.83 -30.54
N TYR A 897 10.58 -16.39 -30.36
CA TYR A 897 10.15 -15.01 -30.51
C TYR A 897 9.80 -14.42 -29.17
N LYS A 898 10.46 -13.29 -28.82
CA LYS A 898 10.20 -12.55 -27.59
C LYS A 898 9.04 -11.59 -27.78
N MET A 899 7.99 -11.76 -27.02
CA MET A 899 6.88 -10.82 -26.97
C MET A 899 7.10 -9.82 -25.84
N SER A 900 6.95 -8.54 -26.13
CA SER A 900 6.99 -7.43 -25.16
C SER A 900 5.72 -6.61 -25.31
N ILE A 901 5.11 -6.22 -24.19
CA ILE A 901 3.88 -5.42 -24.19
C ILE A 901 4.22 -3.94 -24.44
N PHE A 902 5.10 -3.39 -23.60
CA PHE A 902 5.54 -2.00 -23.67
C PHE A 902 7.03 -1.93 -24.01
N GLY A 903 7.33 -1.82 -25.31
CA GLY A 903 8.70 -1.74 -25.81
C GLY A 903 9.23 -0.33 -26.06
N ALA A 904 8.50 0.71 -25.65
CA ALA A 904 8.84 2.11 -25.84
C ALA A 904 8.46 2.95 -24.61
N PRO A 905 9.05 4.16 -24.45
CA PRO A 905 8.57 5.11 -23.45
C PRO A 905 7.13 5.53 -23.77
N ILE A 906 6.25 5.49 -22.74
CA ILE A 906 4.85 5.88 -22.89
C ILE A 906 4.61 7.16 -22.11
N PRO A 907 4.51 8.31 -22.77
CA PRO A 907 4.13 9.54 -22.11
C PRO A 907 2.67 9.49 -21.67
N TYR A 908 2.38 10.07 -20.53
CA TYR A 908 1.01 10.22 -20.04
C TYR A 908 0.79 11.58 -19.37
N ALA A 909 -0.46 11.98 -19.33
CA ALA A 909 -0.88 13.17 -18.60
C ALA A 909 -2.24 12.90 -17.95
N SER A 910 -2.44 13.46 -16.77
CA SER A 910 -3.74 13.47 -16.12
C SER A 910 -4.05 14.82 -15.51
N PHE A 911 -5.33 15.13 -15.48
CA PHE A 911 -5.87 16.34 -14.89
C PHE A 911 -6.95 15.97 -13.88
N ASN A 912 -6.81 16.45 -12.67
CA ASN A 912 -7.70 16.15 -11.57
C ASN A 912 -8.24 17.46 -10.98
N VAL A 913 -9.52 17.50 -10.68
CA VAL A 913 -10.18 18.62 -10.00
C VAL A 913 -10.99 18.09 -8.84
N LYS A 914 -10.73 18.65 -7.65
CA LYS A 914 -11.57 18.45 -6.45
C LYS A 914 -12.32 19.75 -6.14
N PHE A 915 -13.61 19.66 -5.80
CA PHE A 915 -14.47 20.80 -5.50
C PHE A 915 -15.46 20.50 -4.37
#